data_f98e073d4c3aeee7835b8adb099c2a7b
#
_entry.id   f98e073d4c3aeee7835b8adb099c2a7b
#
_cell.length_a   1.000
_cell.length_b   1.000
_cell.length_c   1.000
_cell.angle_alpha   90.00
_cell.angle_beta   90.00
_cell.angle_gamma   90.00
#
_symmetry.space_group_name_H-M   'P 1'
#
loop_
_entity.id
_entity.type
_entity.pdbx_description
1 polymer ?
#
loop_
_entity_poly.entity_id
_entity_poly.type
_entity_poly.pdbx_seq_one_letter_code
_entity_poly.pdbx_strand_id
1 'polypeptide(L)'
;MRVKRFFFFVAICVMNLPGVLRGQVAPGAPGAIPMWTAGSKEAVGTASNTESHVWFTLQGGILTEVYYPRLDTADVHSLEFAVSDGKTVWIESKDMLHSLSSIDENALLYRQTSNDPTGHFKIVKTYVTDPHRDTLLIDVAFSAKAGYSLYALYDPSLNNSGYGDTAYTQGDALLAEKAGIASALVSSNGFTQITNGFAGASDGYTDLLLHRRLTWLYTRAENGNVIQAAKLDGAHCTLALGFGATSASALENARASLKSGFSSISADYAKGWHDYASSLRHVDTRYAVPFRRAAMTLKAHEDKTFRGAMVASMSIPWGFAVKADARGVGGYHLIWARDLYEVATAMLVAGDRAAAERALDYLFNVQQKPDGSFPQNSWLDGKPYWTALQMDEISYPMILAWQLGKTDAATWQNHIRPEAEFVVAHGPATQQERWEEVSGYSPSTIAAEIAGLVCAADIARSNGANSDADRYVKTADDWAGNVENWTVTTSGHLGGELARQGYYIRVNNNTDPNDGYQLDVRNGGGIWDERDVVDAGFLELVRLGIRPADDPAIERSIKVIDATIRVQTPNGASFYRYNHDGYGETLFGGPWTGQGRGRVWPIFTGERGEYEVARGRDATSYLDAMSLFANSGGMIPEQIWDQADPTESHFVFGSGTGSATPLAWSMAQFIRLVVCIEEKRIVEQPAIVASHFLQPGSQKISRP
;
A
#
# COMPACT_ATOMS: atom_id res chain seq x y z
N MET A 1 -87.16 50.97 7.95
CA MET A 1 -86.01 50.94 6.99
C MET A 1 -85.30 49.63 7.12
N ARG A 2 -85.48 48.71 6.18
CA ARG A 2 -84.88 47.33 6.17
C ARG A 2 -83.69 47.38 5.26
N VAL A 3 -82.44 47.10 5.78
CA VAL A 3 -81.22 46.93 5.05
C VAL A 3 -81.13 45.44 4.65
N LYS A 4 -81.10 45.16 3.34
CA LYS A 4 -80.84 43.82 2.78
C LYS A 4 -79.35 43.62 2.73
N ARG A 5 -78.77 42.58 3.37
CA ARG A 5 -77.42 42.07 3.19
C ARG A 5 -77.34 41.12 1.99
N PHE A 6 -76.51 41.47 1.00
CA PHE A 6 -76.13 40.56 -0.10
C PHE A 6 -74.94 39.75 0.35
N PHE A 7 -75.05 38.43 0.30
CA PHE A 7 -73.92 37.52 0.43
C PHE A 7 -73.38 37.22 -0.98
N PHE A 8 -72.08 37.57 -1.21
CA PHE A 8 -71.32 37.13 -2.36
C PHE A 8 -70.66 35.78 -2.02
N PHE A 9 -71.02 34.69 -2.73
CA PHE A 9 -70.32 33.46 -2.72
C PHE A 9 -69.16 33.56 -3.73
N VAL A 10 -67.89 33.57 -3.26
CA VAL A 10 -66.72 33.39 -4.08
C VAL A 10 -66.43 31.89 -4.18
N ALA A 11 -66.67 31.29 -5.32
CA ALA A 11 -66.23 29.93 -5.62
C ALA A 11 -64.74 29.92 -5.88
N ILE A 12 -63.96 29.40 -4.92
CA ILE A 12 -62.51 29.11 -5.12
C ILE A 12 -62.39 27.83 -5.94
N CYS A 13 -62.08 27.95 -7.25
CA CYS A 13 -61.59 26.85 -8.05
C CYS A 13 -60.18 26.47 -7.57
N VAL A 14 -60.08 25.37 -6.82
CA VAL A 14 -58.78 24.73 -6.55
C VAL A 14 -58.34 24.04 -7.84
N MET A 15 -57.45 24.70 -8.59
CA MET A 15 -56.70 24.00 -9.65
C MET A 15 -55.75 23.01 -8.97
N ASN A 16 -56.06 21.73 -9.12
CA ASN A 16 -55.10 20.64 -8.86
C ASN A 16 -54.00 20.73 -9.91
N LEU A 17 -52.89 21.45 -9.60
CA LEU A 17 -51.64 21.28 -10.29
C LEU A 17 -51.14 19.86 -10.00
N PRO A 18 -50.67 19.08 -11.00
CA PRO A 18 -50.05 17.79 -10.73
C PRO A 18 -48.86 18.05 -9.82
N GLY A 19 -48.93 17.55 -8.59
CA GLY A 19 -47.86 17.63 -7.64
C GLY A 19 -46.62 16.99 -8.26
N VAL A 20 -45.60 17.80 -8.51
CA VAL A 20 -44.22 17.30 -8.67
C VAL A 20 -43.98 16.54 -7.36
N LEU A 21 -43.92 15.20 -7.45
CA LEU A 21 -43.46 14.35 -6.36
C LEU A 21 -42.07 14.84 -5.97
N ARG A 22 -41.96 15.74 -4.99
CA ARG A 22 -40.67 16.05 -4.36
C ARG A 22 -40.25 14.75 -3.71
N GLY A 23 -39.14 14.17 -4.22
CA GLY A 23 -38.54 13.00 -3.64
C GLY A 23 -38.34 13.21 -2.13
N GLN A 24 -38.58 12.18 -1.34
CA GLN A 24 -38.43 12.23 0.10
C GLN A 24 -36.94 12.34 0.46
N VAL A 25 -36.54 13.42 1.16
CA VAL A 25 -35.17 13.62 1.65
C VAL A 25 -34.98 12.80 2.92
N ALA A 26 -33.84 12.13 3.01
CA ALA A 26 -33.48 11.34 4.18
C ALA A 26 -33.21 12.21 5.40
N PRO A 27 -33.71 11.87 6.61
CA PRO A 27 -33.34 12.52 7.86
C PRO A 27 -32.04 11.95 8.42
N GLY A 28 -31.41 12.68 9.35
CA GLY A 28 -30.29 12.14 10.16
C GLY A 28 -28.89 12.58 9.74
N ALA A 29 -28.78 13.70 8.97
CA ALA A 29 -27.46 14.30 8.69
C ALA A 29 -26.71 14.66 9.98
N PRO A 30 -25.37 14.58 9.97
CA PRO A 30 -24.48 14.17 8.87
C PRO A 30 -24.23 12.66 8.80
N GLY A 31 -24.89 11.81 9.57
CA GLY A 31 -24.63 10.38 9.68
C GLY A 31 -23.55 10.02 10.70
N ALA A 32 -23.22 8.75 10.83
CA ALA A 32 -22.20 8.23 11.72
C ALA A 32 -20.81 8.72 11.33
N ILE A 33 -19.86 8.66 12.26
CA ILE A 33 -18.45 8.99 12.00
C ILE A 33 -17.91 7.98 10.97
N PRO A 34 -17.40 8.45 9.81
CA PRO A 34 -16.83 7.57 8.81
C PRO A 34 -15.46 7.04 9.26
N MET A 35 -15.22 5.76 8.99
CA MET A 35 -13.92 5.11 9.21
C MET A 35 -13.41 4.61 7.86
N TRP A 36 -12.12 4.28 7.77
CA TRP A 36 -11.58 3.52 6.65
C TRP A 36 -11.87 2.02 6.84
N THR A 37 -11.57 1.19 5.84
CA THR A 37 -11.68 -0.27 5.98
C THR A 37 -10.37 -0.88 6.48
N ALA A 38 -10.34 -2.20 6.70
CA ALA A 38 -9.15 -2.89 7.18
C ALA A 38 -7.97 -2.75 6.19
N GLY A 39 -6.77 -2.54 6.72
CA GLY A 39 -5.53 -2.42 5.94
C GLY A 39 -5.09 -3.71 5.26
N SER A 40 -5.55 -4.85 5.76
CA SER A 40 -5.20 -6.20 5.28
C SER A 40 -5.96 -6.58 4.00
N LYS A 41 -5.67 -5.94 2.86
CA LYS A 41 -6.33 -6.26 1.59
C LYS A 41 -5.96 -7.67 1.12
N GLU A 42 -6.95 -8.39 0.63
CA GLU A 42 -6.76 -9.72 0.03
C GLU A 42 -6.34 -9.64 -1.42
N ALA A 43 -6.78 -8.61 -2.14
CA ALA A 43 -6.44 -8.38 -3.54
C ALA A 43 -6.58 -6.91 -3.92
N VAL A 44 -5.83 -6.55 -4.96
CA VAL A 44 -5.88 -5.24 -5.62
C VAL A 44 -6.02 -5.44 -7.13
N GLY A 45 -6.67 -4.50 -7.83
CA GLY A 45 -6.83 -4.61 -9.26
C GLY A 45 -7.07 -3.27 -9.95
N THR A 46 -6.67 -3.21 -11.21
CA THR A 46 -6.90 -2.13 -12.16
C THR A 46 -6.62 -2.64 -13.57
N ALA A 47 -7.07 -2.00 -14.62
CA ALA A 47 -6.61 -2.29 -15.98
C ALA A 47 -5.10 -1.99 -16.12
N SER A 48 -4.38 -2.79 -16.89
CA SER A 48 -2.92 -2.65 -17.06
C SER A 48 -2.51 -1.42 -17.87
N ASN A 49 -3.44 -0.79 -18.60
CA ASN A 49 -3.24 0.40 -19.40
C ASN A 49 -3.41 1.70 -18.59
N THR A 50 -3.32 2.85 -19.28
CA THR A 50 -3.45 4.19 -18.70
C THR A 50 -4.74 4.91 -19.06
N GLU A 51 -5.69 4.26 -19.73
CA GLU A 51 -6.94 4.90 -20.15
C GLU A 51 -7.97 4.89 -19.01
N SER A 52 -8.05 3.78 -18.27
CA SER A 52 -8.91 3.66 -17.09
C SER A 52 -8.18 4.11 -15.83
N HIS A 53 -8.73 5.09 -15.13
CA HIS A 53 -8.18 5.65 -13.89
C HIS A 53 -8.88 5.11 -12.64
N VAL A 54 -9.28 3.83 -12.67
CA VAL A 54 -9.95 3.17 -11.54
C VAL A 54 -9.11 2.03 -11.01
N TRP A 55 -8.88 2.01 -9.70
CA TRP A 55 -8.28 0.90 -8.95
C TRP A 55 -9.24 0.43 -7.87
N PHE A 56 -9.23 -0.85 -7.57
CA PHE A 56 -10.06 -1.42 -6.54
C PHE A 56 -9.28 -2.33 -5.59
N THR A 57 -9.79 -2.47 -4.38
CA THR A 57 -9.27 -3.38 -3.37
C THR A 57 -10.38 -4.31 -2.87
N LEU A 58 -10.00 -5.53 -2.47
CA LEU A 58 -10.91 -6.54 -1.93
C LEU A 58 -10.42 -6.98 -0.55
N GLN A 59 -11.36 -7.13 0.40
CA GLN A 59 -11.04 -7.62 1.74
C GLN A 59 -12.30 -8.18 2.42
N GLY A 60 -12.18 -9.28 3.17
CA GLY A 60 -13.26 -9.82 4.00
C GLY A 60 -14.54 -10.14 3.22
N GLY A 61 -14.39 -10.62 1.97
CA GLY A 61 -15.49 -10.97 1.11
C GLY A 61 -16.16 -9.81 0.38
N ILE A 62 -15.74 -8.56 0.57
CA ILE A 62 -16.36 -7.37 -0.02
C ILE A 62 -15.40 -6.54 -0.87
N LEU A 63 -15.95 -5.65 -1.70
CA LEU A 63 -15.22 -4.54 -2.31
C LEU A 63 -14.96 -3.49 -1.22
N THR A 64 -13.72 -3.06 -1.12
CA THR A 64 -13.30 -1.99 -0.20
C THR A 64 -12.86 -0.75 -0.99
N GLU A 65 -11.89 0.01 -0.52
CA GLU A 65 -11.54 1.27 -1.17
C GLU A 65 -11.37 1.11 -2.69
N VAL A 66 -12.02 2.00 -3.43
CA VAL A 66 -11.82 2.22 -4.86
C VAL A 66 -11.26 3.61 -5.04
N TYR A 67 -10.21 3.72 -5.84
CA TYR A 67 -9.51 4.98 -6.08
C TYR A 67 -9.85 5.53 -7.47
N TYR A 68 -10.08 6.83 -7.56
CA TYR A 68 -10.32 7.59 -8.78
C TYR A 68 -10.10 9.09 -8.53
N PRO A 69 -9.57 9.91 -9.46
CA PRO A 69 -8.88 9.51 -10.70
C PRO A 69 -7.41 9.19 -10.46
N ARG A 70 -6.97 9.17 -9.20
CA ARG A 70 -5.57 8.95 -8.79
C ARG A 70 -5.51 7.97 -7.63
N LEU A 71 -4.37 7.30 -7.47
CA LEU A 71 -4.15 6.33 -6.39
C LEU A 71 -4.11 6.94 -4.98
N ASP A 72 -3.93 8.25 -4.85
CA ASP A 72 -4.01 8.95 -3.57
C ASP A 72 -5.42 9.47 -3.23
N THR A 73 -6.43 9.14 -4.03
CA THR A 73 -7.81 9.61 -3.87
C THR A 73 -8.77 8.43 -3.78
N ALA A 74 -9.12 8.04 -2.55
CA ALA A 74 -10.13 7.03 -2.30
C ALA A 74 -11.53 7.65 -2.39
N ASP A 75 -12.45 6.98 -3.10
CA ASP A 75 -13.81 7.45 -3.40
C ASP A 75 -14.91 6.49 -2.94
N VAL A 76 -14.54 5.32 -2.46
CA VAL A 76 -15.47 4.31 -1.95
C VAL A 76 -14.94 3.80 -0.61
N HIS A 77 -15.81 3.75 0.39
CA HIS A 77 -15.54 3.00 1.61
C HIS A 77 -15.78 1.51 1.35
N SER A 78 -17.00 1.14 0.89
CA SER A 78 -17.33 -0.27 0.60
C SER A 78 -18.49 -0.43 -0.36
N LEU A 79 -18.52 -1.58 -1.03
CA LEU A 79 -19.72 -2.13 -1.66
C LEU A 79 -19.82 -3.59 -1.22
N GLU A 80 -20.87 -3.90 -0.47
CA GLU A 80 -21.16 -5.23 0.05
C GLU A 80 -22.62 -5.64 -0.23
N PHE A 81 -22.95 -6.87 0.09
CA PHE A 81 -24.32 -7.37 -0.11
C PHE A 81 -24.96 -7.74 1.22
N ALA A 82 -26.29 -7.59 1.25
CA ALA A 82 -27.13 -8.13 2.29
C ALA A 82 -28.13 -9.12 1.69
N VAL A 83 -28.42 -10.21 2.40
CA VAL A 83 -29.43 -11.20 2.04
C VAL A 83 -30.52 -11.23 3.08
N SER A 84 -31.77 -11.29 2.66
CA SER A 84 -32.92 -11.39 3.59
C SER A 84 -33.93 -12.42 3.12
N ASP A 85 -34.45 -13.20 4.07
CA ASP A 85 -35.64 -14.09 3.89
C ASP A 85 -36.95 -13.47 4.41
N GLY A 86 -36.92 -12.19 4.79
CA GLY A 86 -38.02 -11.45 5.39
C GLY A 86 -38.17 -11.65 6.92
N LYS A 87 -37.33 -12.50 7.53
CA LYS A 87 -37.27 -12.74 8.99
C LYS A 87 -35.91 -12.46 9.56
N THR A 88 -34.86 -12.81 8.82
CA THR A 88 -33.46 -12.64 9.15
C THR A 88 -32.79 -11.86 8.04
N VAL A 89 -31.75 -11.11 8.40
CA VAL A 89 -30.82 -10.44 7.47
C VAL A 89 -29.42 -10.94 7.75
N TRP A 90 -28.69 -11.26 6.70
CA TRP A 90 -27.28 -11.59 6.73
C TRP A 90 -26.51 -10.50 5.98
N ILE A 91 -25.57 -9.89 6.67
CA ILE A 91 -24.66 -8.90 6.11
C ILE A 91 -23.39 -9.63 5.65
N GLU A 92 -22.96 -9.36 4.42
CA GLU A 92 -21.88 -10.11 3.78
C GLU A 92 -20.60 -10.08 4.63
N SER A 93 -20.13 -8.92 5.03
CA SER A 93 -18.88 -8.74 5.79
C SER A 93 -18.91 -9.31 7.23
N LYS A 94 -20.11 -9.64 7.77
CA LYS A 94 -20.27 -10.03 9.18
C LYS A 94 -20.75 -11.45 9.40
N ASP A 95 -21.69 -11.89 8.55
CA ASP A 95 -22.49 -13.08 8.82
C ASP A 95 -22.21 -14.23 7.85
N MET A 96 -21.34 -14.02 6.84
CA MET A 96 -21.08 -15.02 5.80
C MET A 96 -19.64 -15.55 5.88
N LEU A 97 -19.44 -16.75 5.35
CA LEU A 97 -18.12 -17.36 5.18
C LEU A 97 -17.56 -16.96 3.82
N HIS A 98 -16.32 -16.44 3.81
CA HIS A 98 -15.70 -15.90 2.62
C HIS A 98 -14.57 -16.75 2.10
N SER A 99 -14.37 -16.70 0.78
CA SER A 99 -13.15 -17.14 0.13
C SER A 99 -12.84 -16.26 -1.08
N LEU A 100 -11.56 -16.06 -1.32
CA LEU A 100 -11.05 -15.37 -2.50
C LEU A 100 -10.15 -16.33 -3.27
N SER A 101 -10.29 -16.36 -4.59
CA SER A 101 -9.41 -17.12 -5.47
C SER A 101 -8.99 -16.25 -6.66
N SER A 102 -7.72 -16.35 -7.05
CA SER A 102 -7.29 -15.91 -8.37
C SER A 102 -7.83 -16.91 -9.39
N ILE A 103 -8.46 -16.42 -10.45
CA ILE A 103 -9.03 -17.25 -11.52
C ILE A 103 -8.22 -17.15 -12.82
N ASP A 104 -7.14 -16.37 -12.80
CA ASP A 104 -6.16 -16.25 -13.88
C ASP A 104 -4.78 -15.97 -13.27
N GLU A 105 -3.80 -16.81 -13.60
CA GLU A 105 -2.43 -16.69 -13.07
C GLU A 105 -1.64 -15.54 -13.70
N ASN A 106 -2.07 -15.05 -14.84
CA ASN A 106 -1.44 -13.98 -15.61
C ASN A 106 -2.25 -12.68 -15.63
N ALA A 107 -3.28 -12.56 -14.78
CA ALA A 107 -4.04 -11.34 -14.61
C ALA A 107 -4.43 -11.10 -13.14
N LEU A 108 -4.65 -9.84 -12.76
CA LEU A 108 -5.22 -9.47 -11.47
C LEU A 108 -6.74 -9.67 -11.50
N LEU A 109 -7.16 -10.91 -11.72
CA LEU A 109 -8.55 -11.30 -11.88
C LEU A 109 -8.97 -12.24 -10.74
N TYR A 110 -9.93 -11.79 -9.94
CA TYR A 110 -10.29 -12.44 -8.70
C TYR A 110 -11.77 -12.78 -8.64
N ARG A 111 -12.06 -13.90 -7.97
CA ARG A 111 -13.40 -14.33 -7.61
C ARG A 111 -13.54 -14.38 -6.10
N GLN A 112 -14.49 -13.62 -5.57
CA GLN A 112 -14.94 -13.76 -4.19
C GLN A 112 -16.19 -14.62 -4.13
N THR A 113 -16.27 -15.46 -3.10
CA THR A 113 -17.43 -16.26 -2.80
C THR A 113 -17.83 -16.06 -1.36
N SER A 114 -19.09 -15.70 -1.12
CA SER A 114 -19.68 -15.54 0.20
C SER A 114 -20.80 -16.56 0.37
N ASN A 115 -20.67 -17.42 1.37
CA ASN A 115 -21.61 -18.51 1.63
C ASN A 115 -22.35 -18.28 2.96
N ASP A 116 -23.66 -18.54 2.95
CA ASP A 116 -24.38 -18.75 4.20
C ASP A 116 -23.82 -19.96 4.96
N PRO A 117 -23.49 -19.84 6.26
CA PRO A 117 -23.00 -20.96 7.06
C PRO A 117 -23.92 -22.19 7.05
N THR A 118 -25.21 -22.02 6.81
CA THR A 118 -26.21 -23.10 6.75
C THR A 118 -26.50 -23.59 5.32
N GLY A 119 -25.88 -23.00 4.30
CA GLY A 119 -25.97 -23.42 2.90
C GLY A 119 -27.31 -23.06 2.20
N HIS A 120 -28.02 -22.05 2.67
CA HIS A 120 -29.28 -21.61 2.07
C HIS A 120 -29.09 -20.69 0.88
N PHE A 121 -27.98 -19.95 0.83
CA PHE A 121 -27.62 -19.09 -0.28
C PHE A 121 -26.11 -18.96 -0.46
N LYS A 122 -25.74 -18.48 -1.64
CA LYS A 122 -24.36 -18.23 -2.04
C LYS A 122 -24.31 -17.03 -2.98
N ILE A 123 -23.34 -16.16 -2.78
CA ILE A 123 -22.98 -15.05 -3.67
C ILE A 123 -21.62 -15.32 -4.27
N VAL A 124 -21.49 -15.21 -5.58
CA VAL A 124 -20.19 -15.28 -6.30
C VAL A 124 -20.00 -13.98 -7.06
N LYS A 125 -18.84 -13.36 -6.91
CA LYS A 125 -18.51 -12.07 -7.52
C LYS A 125 -17.19 -12.15 -8.26
N THR A 126 -17.13 -11.54 -9.45
CA THR A 126 -15.89 -11.35 -10.22
C THR A 126 -15.74 -9.88 -10.55
N TYR A 127 -14.53 -9.34 -10.41
CA TYR A 127 -14.28 -7.91 -10.51
C TYR A 127 -13.31 -7.60 -11.64
N VAL A 128 -13.62 -6.59 -12.46
CA VAL A 128 -12.73 -6.02 -13.47
C VAL A 128 -12.97 -4.52 -13.62
N THR A 129 -11.93 -3.73 -13.91
CA THR A 129 -12.14 -2.37 -14.41
C THR A 129 -12.24 -2.40 -15.93
N ASP A 130 -13.07 -1.54 -16.50
CA ASP A 130 -13.13 -1.36 -17.95
C ASP A 130 -11.83 -0.72 -18.45
N PRO A 131 -11.07 -1.35 -19.36
CA PRO A 131 -9.80 -0.78 -19.83
C PRO A 131 -9.94 0.56 -20.57
N HIS A 132 -11.13 0.91 -21.03
CA HIS A 132 -11.39 2.09 -21.88
C HIS A 132 -12.24 3.17 -21.20
N ARG A 133 -12.67 2.94 -19.94
CA ARG A 133 -13.56 3.85 -19.21
C ARG A 133 -13.29 3.78 -17.71
N ASP A 134 -13.59 4.84 -17.03
CA ASP A 134 -13.48 4.93 -15.58
C ASP A 134 -14.67 4.21 -14.90
N THR A 135 -14.68 2.87 -15.02
CA THR A 135 -15.75 2.02 -14.49
C THR A 135 -15.20 0.72 -13.91
N LEU A 136 -15.65 0.37 -12.71
CA LEU A 136 -15.51 -0.95 -12.12
C LEU A 136 -16.76 -1.77 -12.42
N LEU A 137 -16.60 -2.98 -12.96
CA LEU A 137 -17.68 -3.95 -13.17
C LEU A 137 -17.58 -5.10 -12.16
N ILE A 138 -18.74 -5.49 -11.65
CA ILE A 138 -18.87 -6.62 -10.73
C ILE A 138 -19.90 -7.58 -11.31
N ASP A 139 -19.46 -8.75 -11.73
CA ASP A 139 -20.33 -9.84 -12.15
C ASP A 139 -20.82 -10.60 -10.92
N VAL A 140 -22.13 -10.61 -10.68
CA VAL A 140 -22.76 -11.14 -9.45
C VAL A 140 -23.67 -12.30 -9.79
N ALA A 141 -23.35 -13.48 -9.27
CA ALA A 141 -24.25 -14.64 -9.32
C ALA A 141 -24.76 -14.94 -7.90
N PHE A 142 -26.09 -14.96 -7.75
CA PHE A 142 -26.77 -15.25 -6.50
C PHE A 142 -27.59 -16.53 -6.64
N SER A 143 -27.26 -17.54 -5.88
CA SER A 143 -28.03 -18.78 -5.77
C SER A 143 -28.59 -18.92 -4.37
N ALA A 144 -29.93 -19.07 -4.27
CA ALA A 144 -30.60 -19.12 -2.99
C ALA A 144 -31.86 -20.00 -3.06
N LYS A 145 -32.31 -20.48 -1.91
CA LYS A 145 -33.67 -21.06 -1.78
C LYS A 145 -34.76 -20.01 -2.07
N ALA A 146 -35.97 -20.45 -2.40
CA ALA A 146 -37.08 -19.53 -2.63
C ALA A 146 -37.35 -18.64 -1.40
N GLY A 147 -37.67 -17.37 -1.65
CA GLY A 147 -38.00 -16.39 -0.60
C GLY A 147 -36.84 -15.50 -0.14
N TYR A 148 -35.60 -15.76 -0.60
CA TYR A 148 -34.49 -14.91 -0.31
C TYR A 148 -34.38 -13.75 -1.31
N SER A 149 -33.99 -12.58 -0.82
CA SER A 149 -33.73 -11.35 -1.60
C SER A 149 -32.31 -10.87 -1.40
N LEU A 150 -31.67 -10.38 -2.47
CA LEU A 150 -30.33 -9.81 -2.47
C LEU A 150 -30.40 -8.29 -2.54
N TYR A 151 -29.62 -7.62 -1.72
CA TYR A 151 -29.50 -6.16 -1.68
C TYR A 151 -28.03 -5.78 -1.84
N ALA A 152 -27.73 -4.76 -2.64
CA ALA A 152 -26.44 -4.09 -2.68
C ALA A 152 -26.47 -2.92 -1.70
N LEU A 153 -25.39 -2.78 -0.93
CA LEU A 153 -25.14 -1.68 0.01
C LEU A 153 -23.87 -0.97 -0.48
N TYR A 154 -24.01 0.25 -0.95
CA TYR A 154 -22.94 1.07 -1.48
C TYR A 154 -22.69 2.26 -0.58
N ASP A 155 -21.47 2.37 -0.06
CA ASP A 155 -20.97 3.41 0.84
C ASP A 155 -19.92 4.25 0.08
N PRO A 156 -20.30 5.34 -0.59
CA PRO A 156 -19.38 6.29 -1.18
C PRO A 156 -18.62 7.04 -0.08
N SER A 157 -17.36 7.39 -0.36
CA SER A 157 -16.49 8.15 0.53
C SER A 157 -15.60 9.05 -0.35
N LEU A 158 -16.27 9.92 -1.11
CA LEU A 158 -15.66 10.65 -2.20
C LEU A 158 -14.57 11.61 -1.73
N ASN A 159 -13.48 11.68 -2.51
CA ASN A 159 -12.36 12.59 -2.29
C ASN A 159 -11.72 12.44 -0.90
N ASN A 160 -11.32 11.20 -0.55
CA ASN A 160 -10.65 10.85 0.71
C ASN A 160 -11.40 11.26 1.98
N SER A 161 -12.72 11.30 1.96
CA SER A 161 -13.50 11.74 3.11
C SER A 161 -14.90 11.17 3.10
N GLY A 162 -15.34 10.60 4.22
CA GLY A 162 -16.67 10.07 4.38
C GLY A 162 -17.75 11.12 4.70
N TYR A 163 -17.42 12.40 4.86
CA TYR A 163 -18.41 13.47 5.04
C TYR A 163 -18.48 14.38 3.81
N GLY A 164 -19.64 15.02 3.66
CA GLY A 164 -19.87 16.00 2.60
C GLY A 164 -20.39 15.38 1.31
N ASP A 165 -20.62 14.09 1.27
CA ASP A 165 -21.18 13.40 0.11
C ASP A 165 -22.67 13.72 -0.03
N THR A 166 -23.11 13.89 -1.27
CA THR A 166 -24.53 14.00 -1.62
C THR A 166 -24.92 12.82 -2.49
N ALA A 167 -25.84 12.00 -1.98
CA ALA A 167 -26.34 10.82 -2.64
C ALA A 167 -27.78 11.03 -3.12
N TYR A 168 -28.11 10.59 -4.33
CA TYR A 168 -29.46 10.68 -4.88
C TYR A 168 -29.74 9.63 -5.96
N THR A 169 -31.03 9.45 -6.24
CA THR A 169 -31.50 8.53 -7.28
C THR A 169 -31.88 9.30 -8.54
N GLN A 170 -31.44 8.82 -9.71
CA GLN A 170 -31.88 9.31 -11.02
C GLN A 170 -32.27 8.14 -11.92
N GLY A 171 -33.59 7.96 -12.11
CA GLY A 171 -34.11 6.80 -12.81
C GLY A 171 -33.79 5.50 -12.07
N ASP A 172 -33.05 4.62 -12.72
CA ASP A 172 -32.58 3.34 -12.20
C ASP A 172 -31.13 3.38 -11.64
N ALA A 173 -30.57 4.56 -11.44
CA ALA A 173 -29.20 4.74 -10.99
C ALA A 173 -29.11 5.33 -9.58
N LEU A 174 -28.12 4.87 -8.81
CA LEU A 174 -27.64 5.47 -7.58
C LEU A 174 -26.46 6.39 -7.92
N LEU A 175 -26.56 7.67 -7.58
CA LEU A 175 -25.55 8.68 -7.86
C LEU A 175 -25.03 9.26 -6.55
N ALA A 176 -23.72 9.49 -6.47
CA ALA A 176 -23.11 10.25 -5.39
C ALA A 176 -22.15 11.29 -5.97
N GLU A 177 -22.07 12.47 -5.35
CA GLU A 177 -21.19 13.55 -5.83
C GLU A 177 -20.62 14.39 -4.67
N LYS A 178 -19.39 14.88 -4.89
CA LYS A 178 -18.66 15.77 -3.98
C LYS A 178 -17.48 16.42 -4.67
N ALA A 179 -17.39 17.75 -4.62
CA ALA A 179 -16.18 18.50 -4.95
C ALA A 179 -15.53 18.15 -6.32
N GLY A 180 -16.32 17.91 -7.36
CA GLY A 180 -15.82 17.63 -8.71
C GLY A 180 -15.47 16.15 -8.96
N ILE A 181 -15.87 15.27 -8.05
CA ILE A 181 -15.86 13.81 -8.24
C ILE A 181 -17.29 13.30 -8.08
N ALA A 182 -17.69 12.37 -8.93
CA ALA A 182 -18.98 11.71 -8.85
C ALA A 182 -18.85 10.22 -9.18
N SER A 183 -19.75 9.43 -8.58
CA SER A 183 -19.93 8.01 -8.88
C SER A 183 -21.37 7.71 -9.28
N ALA A 184 -21.54 6.65 -10.06
CA ALA A 184 -22.85 6.13 -10.49
C ALA A 184 -22.85 4.61 -10.43
N LEU A 185 -23.75 4.03 -9.64
CA LEU A 185 -23.97 2.59 -9.58
C LEU A 185 -25.25 2.21 -10.34
N VAL A 186 -25.12 1.32 -11.32
CA VAL A 186 -26.22 0.77 -12.13
C VAL A 186 -26.12 -0.75 -12.22
N SER A 187 -27.24 -1.41 -12.52
CA SER A 187 -27.32 -2.86 -12.70
C SER A 187 -27.82 -3.20 -14.11
N SER A 188 -27.31 -4.29 -14.68
CA SER A 188 -27.76 -4.80 -15.98
C SER A 188 -29.25 -5.15 -16.01
N ASN A 189 -29.83 -5.51 -14.87
CA ASN A 189 -31.24 -5.86 -14.72
C ASN A 189 -32.08 -4.71 -14.12
N GLY A 190 -31.44 -3.55 -13.83
CA GLY A 190 -32.02 -2.49 -13.01
C GLY A 190 -32.11 -2.88 -11.53
N PHE A 191 -32.75 -2.01 -10.75
CA PHE A 191 -33.03 -2.23 -9.35
C PHE A 191 -34.56 -2.18 -9.11
N THR A 192 -35.06 -3.04 -8.24
CA THR A 192 -36.50 -3.09 -7.93
C THR A 192 -36.90 -2.13 -6.81
N GLN A 193 -35.95 -1.78 -5.93
CA GLN A 193 -36.09 -0.78 -4.88
C GLN A 193 -34.76 -0.07 -4.70
N ILE A 194 -34.80 1.25 -4.46
CA ILE A 194 -33.60 2.09 -4.27
C ILE A 194 -33.85 3.04 -3.09
N THR A 195 -32.83 3.29 -2.27
CA THR A 195 -32.87 4.28 -1.21
C THR A 195 -31.50 4.93 -0.98
N ASN A 196 -31.52 6.16 -0.48
CA ASN A 196 -30.34 6.93 -0.07
C ASN A 196 -30.55 7.37 1.37
N GLY A 197 -29.57 7.19 2.26
CA GLY A 197 -29.73 7.57 3.66
C GLY A 197 -28.41 7.90 4.31
N PHE A 198 -28.46 8.46 5.51
CA PHE A 198 -27.29 8.75 6.32
C PHE A 198 -26.90 7.54 7.14
N ALA A 199 -25.61 7.21 7.13
CA ALA A 199 -25.04 6.06 7.83
C ALA A 199 -25.48 6.02 9.31
N GLY A 200 -26.01 4.87 9.73
CA GLY A 200 -26.49 4.62 11.10
C GLY A 200 -27.77 5.35 11.51
N ALA A 201 -28.43 6.10 10.59
CA ALA A 201 -29.63 6.87 10.91
C ALA A 201 -30.82 6.54 10.01
N SER A 202 -30.65 6.64 8.70
CA SER A 202 -31.73 6.48 7.73
C SER A 202 -31.34 5.68 6.49
N ASP A 203 -30.15 5.09 6.52
CA ASP A 203 -29.61 4.29 5.42
C ASP A 203 -30.31 2.93 5.27
N GLY A 204 -30.12 2.32 4.10
CA GLY A 204 -30.72 1.03 3.79
C GLY A 204 -30.15 -0.14 4.60
N TYR A 205 -28.94 -0.04 5.11
CA TYR A 205 -28.35 -1.03 6.02
C TYR A 205 -29.13 -1.05 7.35
N THR A 206 -29.34 0.12 7.96
CA THR A 206 -30.14 0.28 9.19
C THR A 206 -31.59 -0.18 8.98
N ASP A 207 -32.21 0.20 7.85
CA ASP A 207 -33.58 -0.22 7.49
C ASP A 207 -33.69 -1.76 7.39
N LEU A 208 -32.77 -2.41 6.70
CA LEU A 208 -32.73 -3.88 6.59
C LEU A 208 -32.59 -4.54 7.96
N LEU A 209 -31.74 -4.07 8.83
CA LEU A 209 -31.58 -4.61 10.18
C LEU A 209 -32.85 -4.46 11.02
N LEU A 210 -33.61 -3.37 10.87
CA LEU A 210 -34.84 -3.11 11.62
C LEU A 210 -36.05 -3.84 11.03
N HIS A 211 -36.23 -3.81 9.71
CA HIS A 211 -37.46 -4.22 9.06
C HIS A 211 -37.33 -5.49 8.18
N ARG A 212 -36.11 -6.02 7.99
CA ARG A 212 -35.79 -7.20 7.18
C ARG A 212 -36.06 -7.02 5.67
N ARG A 213 -36.36 -5.80 5.26
CA ARG A 213 -36.59 -5.35 3.88
C ARG A 213 -36.41 -3.85 3.79
N LEU A 214 -36.19 -3.31 2.61
CA LEU A 214 -36.21 -1.85 2.41
C LEU A 214 -37.65 -1.33 2.54
N THR A 215 -37.85 -0.45 3.50
CA THR A 215 -39.12 0.24 3.77
C THR A 215 -38.95 1.75 3.69
N TRP A 216 -37.74 2.25 3.92
CA TRP A 216 -37.36 3.65 3.77
C TRP A 216 -36.87 3.87 2.34
N LEU A 217 -37.68 4.60 1.53
CA LEU A 217 -37.36 4.82 0.11
C LEU A 217 -37.07 6.30 -0.12
N TYR A 218 -35.99 6.77 0.49
CA TYR A 218 -35.51 8.14 0.31
C TYR A 218 -34.82 8.29 -1.03
N THR A 219 -35.14 9.39 -1.73
CA THR A 219 -34.55 9.69 -3.05
C THR A 219 -33.28 10.52 -2.96
N ARG A 220 -33.01 11.11 -1.78
CA ARG A 220 -31.84 11.99 -1.61
C ARG A 220 -31.38 12.05 -0.16
N ALA A 221 -30.05 12.10 0.05
CA ALA A 221 -29.35 12.43 1.29
C ALA A 221 -28.21 13.42 0.97
N GLU A 222 -28.15 14.56 1.64
CA GLU A 222 -27.29 15.68 1.25
C GLU A 222 -26.24 15.99 2.31
N ASN A 223 -24.97 16.11 1.89
CA ASN A 223 -23.89 16.65 2.68
C ASN A 223 -23.63 15.86 3.99
N GLY A 224 -23.29 14.59 3.85
CA GLY A 224 -23.00 13.74 5.02
C GLY A 224 -22.26 12.47 4.68
N ASN A 225 -22.16 11.59 5.67
CA ASN A 225 -21.78 10.19 5.49
C ASN A 225 -23.03 9.43 5.04
N VAL A 226 -23.07 9.01 3.80
CA VAL A 226 -24.28 8.46 3.15
C VAL A 226 -24.05 7.01 2.72
N ILE A 227 -25.09 6.20 2.85
CA ILE A 227 -25.12 4.82 2.31
C ILE A 227 -26.32 4.71 1.37
N GLN A 228 -26.06 4.20 0.18
CA GLN A 228 -27.05 3.89 -0.84
C GLN A 228 -27.36 2.40 -0.82
N ALA A 229 -28.61 2.03 -0.95
CA ALA A 229 -29.02 0.63 -1.01
C ALA A 229 -29.98 0.35 -2.15
N ALA A 230 -29.82 -0.82 -2.76
CA ALA A 230 -30.66 -1.25 -3.85
C ALA A 230 -31.01 -2.75 -3.76
N LYS A 231 -32.28 -3.10 -4.01
CA LYS A 231 -32.69 -4.50 -4.16
C LYS A 231 -32.42 -4.96 -5.58
N LEU A 232 -31.65 -6.03 -5.72
CA LEU A 232 -31.32 -6.65 -6.99
C LEU A 232 -32.43 -7.60 -7.45
N ASP A 233 -32.54 -7.76 -8.76
CA ASP A 233 -33.46 -8.69 -9.40
C ASP A 233 -32.72 -9.79 -10.15
N GLY A 234 -33.29 -11.00 -10.08
CA GLY A 234 -32.73 -12.18 -10.76
C GLY A 234 -31.60 -12.87 -10.01
N ALA A 235 -31.18 -14.01 -10.56
CA ALA A 235 -30.09 -14.84 -10.02
C ALA A 235 -28.71 -14.44 -10.52
N HIS A 236 -28.64 -13.56 -11.50
CA HIS A 236 -27.38 -13.06 -12.08
C HIS A 236 -27.57 -11.65 -12.61
N CYS A 237 -26.61 -10.78 -12.31
CA CYS A 237 -26.53 -9.42 -12.88
C CYS A 237 -25.09 -8.95 -12.90
N THR A 238 -24.83 -7.93 -13.72
CA THR A 238 -23.59 -7.16 -13.68
C THR A 238 -23.88 -5.79 -13.08
N LEU A 239 -23.17 -5.42 -12.03
CA LEU A 239 -23.13 -4.05 -11.51
C LEU A 239 -22.01 -3.28 -12.21
N ALA A 240 -22.27 -2.01 -12.53
CA ALA A 240 -21.22 -1.09 -13.00
C ALA A 240 -21.20 0.15 -12.11
N LEU A 241 -20.03 0.38 -11.51
CA LEU A 241 -19.72 1.55 -10.71
C LEU A 241 -18.82 2.46 -11.55
N GLY A 242 -19.42 3.44 -12.20
CA GLY A 242 -18.72 4.43 -13.03
C GLY A 242 -18.32 5.66 -12.23
N PHE A 243 -17.22 6.28 -12.63
CA PHE A 243 -16.69 7.51 -12.04
C PHE A 243 -16.59 8.61 -13.10
N GLY A 244 -16.55 9.86 -12.64
CA GLY A 244 -16.40 11.03 -13.49
C GLY A 244 -16.33 12.33 -12.68
N ALA A 245 -16.01 13.44 -13.34
CA ALA A 245 -16.01 14.76 -12.72
C ALA A 245 -17.44 15.28 -12.42
N THR A 246 -18.46 14.66 -13.01
CA THR A 246 -19.87 14.97 -12.83
C THR A 246 -20.69 13.69 -12.78
N SER A 247 -21.86 13.75 -12.12
CA SER A 247 -22.80 12.61 -12.09
C SER A 247 -23.24 12.16 -13.48
N ALA A 248 -23.33 13.08 -14.43
CA ALA A 248 -23.67 12.74 -15.84
C ALA A 248 -22.56 11.91 -16.49
N SER A 249 -21.29 12.30 -16.36
CA SER A 249 -20.17 11.54 -16.92
C SER A 249 -19.97 10.20 -16.23
N ALA A 250 -20.12 10.13 -14.90
CA ALA A 250 -20.08 8.87 -14.16
C ALA A 250 -21.16 7.89 -14.63
N LEU A 251 -22.39 8.37 -14.81
CA LEU A 251 -23.51 7.55 -15.30
C LEU A 251 -23.30 7.10 -16.75
N GLU A 252 -22.77 7.98 -17.61
CA GLU A 252 -22.44 7.62 -19.00
C GLU A 252 -21.40 6.50 -19.05
N ASN A 253 -20.30 6.61 -18.26
CA ASN A 253 -19.25 5.59 -18.15
C ASN A 253 -19.85 4.24 -17.69
N ALA A 254 -20.63 4.24 -16.61
CA ALA A 254 -21.26 3.03 -16.09
C ALA A 254 -22.17 2.34 -17.13
N ARG A 255 -23.04 3.10 -17.78
CA ARG A 255 -23.98 2.56 -18.79
C ARG A 255 -23.27 2.09 -20.05
N ALA A 256 -22.26 2.81 -20.50
CA ALA A 256 -21.46 2.41 -21.67
C ALA A 256 -20.72 1.09 -21.40
N SER A 257 -20.15 0.92 -20.22
CA SER A 257 -19.49 -0.33 -19.81
C SER A 257 -20.48 -1.49 -19.71
N LEU A 258 -21.66 -1.30 -19.13
CA LEU A 258 -22.72 -2.33 -19.14
C LEU A 258 -23.15 -2.74 -20.55
N LYS A 259 -23.26 -1.76 -21.46
CA LYS A 259 -23.60 -2.01 -22.87
C LYS A 259 -22.53 -2.82 -23.58
N SER A 260 -21.25 -2.62 -23.28
CA SER A 260 -20.13 -3.42 -23.82
C SER A 260 -20.19 -4.88 -23.32
N GLY A 261 -20.75 -5.12 -22.13
CA GLY A 261 -20.94 -6.43 -21.51
C GLY A 261 -19.71 -6.94 -20.76
N PHE A 262 -19.96 -7.58 -19.61
CA PHE A 262 -18.91 -8.07 -18.70
C PHE A 262 -17.90 -8.98 -19.40
N SER A 263 -18.37 -9.95 -20.19
CA SER A 263 -17.48 -10.94 -20.83
C SER A 263 -16.47 -10.30 -21.79
N SER A 264 -16.90 -9.30 -22.59
CA SER A 264 -15.99 -8.59 -23.51
C SER A 264 -14.95 -7.79 -22.71
N ILE A 265 -15.41 -7.02 -21.73
CA ILE A 265 -14.53 -6.17 -20.91
C ILE A 265 -13.54 -7.03 -20.10
N SER A 266 -14.00 -8.15 -19.53
CA SER A 266 -13.15 -9.09 -18.79
C SER A 266 -12.08 -9.72 -19.69
N ALA A 267 -12.40 -10.03 -20.94
CA ALA A 267 -11.44 -10.54 -21.91
C ALA A 267 -10.37 -9.48 -22.26
N ASP A 268 -10.78 -8.23 -22.49
CA ASP A 268 -9.86 -7.13 -22.77
C ASP A 268 -8.97 -6.81 -21.55
N TYR A 269 -9.55 -6.81 -20.37
CA TYR A 269 -8.83 -6.65 -19.10
C TYR A 269 -7.77 -7.76 -18.92
N ALA A 270 -8.16 -9.01 -19.08
CA ALA A 270 -7.25 -10.15 -18.97
C ALA A 270 -6.14 -10.10 -20.03
N LYS A 271 -6.50 -9.76 -21.29
CA LYS A 271 -5.52 -9.62 -22.37
C LYS A 271 -4.43 -8.61 -22.04
N GLY A 272 -4.78 -7.43 -21.54
CA GLY A 272 -3.80 -6.41 -21.16
C GLY A 272 -2.82 -6.90 -20.09
N TRP A 273 -3.29 -7.70 -19.13
CA TRP A 273 -2.42 -8.30 -18.12
C TRP A 273 -1.59 -9.47 -18.67
N HIS A 274 -2.14 -10.31 -19.57
CA HIS A 274 -1.39 -11.37 -20.24
C HIS A 274 -0.25 -10.80 -21.09
N ASP A 275 -0.51 -9.71 -21.82
CA ASP A 275 0.51 -9.03 -22.61
C ASP A 275 1.64 -8.52 -21.67
N TYR A 276 1.30 -7.92 -20.54
CA TYR A 276 2.27 -7.47 -19.54
C TYR A 276 3.03 -8.66 -18.91
N ALA A 277 2.34 -9.69 -18.42
CA ALA A 277 2.96 -10.86 -17.79
C ALA A 277 3.92 -11.59 -18.73
N SER A 278 3.61 -11.62 -20.03
CA SER A 278 4.48 -12.24 -21.05
C SER A 278 5.75 -11.43 -21.35
N SER A 279 5.77 -10.14 -21.03
CA SER A 279 6.93 -9.26 -21.19
C SER A 279 7.94 -9.36 -20.04
N LEU A 280 7.54 -9.97 -18.92
CA LEU A 280 8.38 -10.11 -17.74
C LEU A 280 9.45 -11.19 -17.94
N ARG A 281 10.49 -11.11 -17.10
CA ARG A 281 11.51 -12.15 -16.96
C ARG A 281 10.85 -13.52 -16.76
N HIS A 282 11.29 -14.50 -17.50
CA HIS A 282 10.88 -15.88 -17.30
C HIS A 282 11.54 -16.47 -16.04
N VAL A 283 10.72 -17.00 -15.15
CA VAL A 283 11.13 -17.73 -13.94
C VAL A 283 10.63 -19.17 -14.08
N ASP A 284 11.55 -20.13 -14.14
CA ASP A 284 11.22 -21.55 -14.35
C ASP A 284 11.29 -22.33 -13.03
N THR A 285 10.51 -21.91 -12.06
CA THR A 285 10.44 -22.54 -10.74
C THR A 285 9.00 -22.52 -10.20
N ARG A 286 8.78 -23.19 -9.05
CA ARG A 286 7.49 -23.11 -8.32
C ARG A 286 7.07 -21.68 -7.94
N TYR A 287 7.99 -20.71 -8.01
CA TYR A 287 7.73 -19.32 -7.72
C TYR A 287 7.30 -18.50 -8.93
N ALA A 288 7.17 -19.10 -10.12
CA ALA A 288 6.80 -18.41 -11.36
C ALA A 288 5.46 -17.64 -11.24
N VAL A 289 4.43 -18.26 -10.66
CA VAL A 289 3.12 -17.63 -10.46
C VAL A 289 3.19 -16.53 -9.38
N PRO A 290 3.74 -16.79 -8.17
CA PRO A 290 3.95 -15.71 -7.18
C PRO A 290 4.79 -14.55 -7.71
N PHE A 291 5.84 -14.80 -8.49
CA PHE A 291 6.70 -13.78 -9.10
C PHE A 291 5.90 -12.86 -10.05
N ARG A 292 5.15 -13.45 -10.99
CA ARG A 292 4.29 -12.67 -11.90
C ARG A 292 3.22 -11.90 -11.11
N ARG A 293 2.62 -12.53 -10.10
CA ARG A 293 1.64 -11.86 -9.22
C ARG A 293 2.23 -10.65 -8.53
N ALA A 294 3.43 -10.78 -7.97
CA ALA A 294 4.14 -9.67 -7.33
C ALA A 294 4.42 -8.54 -8.33
N ALA A 295 4.94 -8.85 -9.52
CA ALA A 295 5.22 -7.83 -10.55
C ALA A 295 3.95 -7.14 -11.04
N MET A 296 2.86 -7.86 -11.27
CA MET A 296 1.56 -7.28 -11.64
C MET A 296 0.99 -6.40 -10.51
N THR A 297 1.16 -6.80 -9.25
CA THR A 297 0.75 -6.02 -8.09
C THR A 297 1.53 -4.73 -8.02
N LEU A 298 2.86 -4.75 -8.16
CA LEU A 298 3.68 -3.54 -8.22
C LEU A 298 3.29 -2.63 -9.39
N LYS A 299 3.01 -3.21 -10.56
CA LYS A 299 2.50 -2.46 -11.70
C LYS A 299 1.15 -1.78 -11.42
N ALA A 300 0.28 -2.41 -10.64
CA ALA A 300 -0.99 -1.83 -10.20
C ALA A 300 -0.81 -0.70 -9.18
N HIS A 301 0.33 -0.61 -8.49
CA HIS A 301 0.66 0.50 -7.59
C HIS A 301 1.16 1.75 -8.32
N GLU A 302 1.41 1.68 -9.65
CA GLU A 302 1.78 2.84 -10.45
C GLU A 302 0.55 3.71 -10.76
N ASP A 303 0.61 4.99 -10.43
CA ASP A 303 -0.43 5.96 -10.83
C ASP A 303 -0.43 6.17 -12.35
N LYS A 304 -1.60 6.47 -12.91
CA LYS A 304 -1.78 6.58 -14.37
C LYS A 304 -1.67 8.00 -14.89
N THR A 305 -1.82 8.98 -14.00
CA THR A 305 -1.61 10.41 -14.29
C THR A 305 -0.17 10.82 -13.97
N PHE A 306 0.30 10.49 -12.78
CA PHE A 306 1.67 10.75 -12.33
C PHE A 306 2.53 9.51 -12.56
N ARG A 307 2.88 9.28 -13.83
CA ARG A 307 3.60 8.09 -14.25
C ARG A 307 4.94 7.96 -13.52
N GLY A 308 5.20 6.75 -13.01
CA GLY A 308 6.36 6.46 -12.19
C GLY A 308 6.13 6.64 -10.69
N ALA A 309 5.09 7.36 -10.27
CA ALA A 309 4.67 7.38 -8.88
C ALA A 309 4.05 6.03 -8.52
N MET A 310 4.69 5.27 -7.64
CA MET A 310 4.20 3.99 -7.14
C MET A 310 3.99 4.10 -5.64
N VAL A 311 2.74 3.98 -5.19
CA VAL A 311 2.37 4.12 -3.78
C VAL A 311 2.93 2.96 -2.94
N ALA A 312 3.25 3.23 -1.67
CA ALA A 312 3.76 2.21 -0.76
C ALA A 312 2.73 1.08 -0.52
N SER A 313 1.43 1.42 -0.49
CA SER A 313 0.33 0.45 -0.43
C SER A 313 -0.99 1.09 -0.84
N MET A 314 -1.90 0.31 -1.43
CA MET A 314 -3.30 0.70 -1.64
C MET A 314 -4.15 0.43 -0.39
N SER A 315 -3.62 0.73 0.79
CA SER A 315 -4.32 0.53 2.05
C SER A 315 -3.98 1.59 3.09
N ILE A 316 -4.79 1.66 4.12
CA ILE A 316 -4.53 2.44 5.33
C ILE A 316 -4.32 1.43 6.45
N PRO A 317 -3.11 1.33 7.03
CA PRO A 317 -2.85 0.41 8.13
C PRO A 317 -3.88 0.61 9.25
N TRP A 318 -4.48 -0.48 9.72
CA TRP A 318 -5.55 -0.46 10.74
C TRP A 318 -6.70 0.49 10.43
N GLY A 319 -7.03 0.69 9.16
CA GLY A 319 -7.97 1.71 8.69
C GLY A 319 -9.33 1.67 9.39
N PHE A 320 -9.81 0.48 9.79
CA PHE A 320 -11.07 0.36 10.55
C PHE A 320 -11.05 1.09 11.91
N ALA A 321 -9.88 1.45 12.43
CA ALA A 321 -9.69 2.27 13.63
C ALA A 321 -9.31 3.72 13.33
N VAL A 322 -9.23 4.10 12.04
CA VAL A 322 -8.82 5.43 11.59
C VAL A 322 -10.03 6.15 11.00
N LYS A 323 -10.31 7.36 11.52
CA LYS A 323 -11.39 8.21 10.98
C LYS A 323 -11.03 8.68 9.57
N ALA A 324 -11.96 8.54 8.64
CA ALA A 324 -11.74 8.93 7.24
C ALA A 324 -11.49 10.44 7.05
N ASP A 325 -11.97 11.28 7.99
CA ASP A 325 -11.73 12.72 7.96
C ASP A 325 -10.62 13.18 8.90
N ALA A 326 -9.82 12.25 9.45
CA ALA A 326 -8.72 12.62 10.33
C ALA A 326 -7.65 13.38 9.53
N ARG A 327 -7.37 14.62 9.93
CA ARG A 327 -6.26 15.39 9.35
C ARG A 327 -4.95 14.70 9.70
N GLY A 328 -4.04 14.62 8.73
CA GLY A 328 -2.72 14.03 8.93
C GLY A 328 -2.68 12.51 8.78
N VAL A 329 -3.72 11.89 8.25
CA VAL A 329 -3.71 10.48 7.88
C VAL A 329 -3.71 10.36 6.36
N GLY A 330 -2.51 10.29 5.77
CA GLY A 330 -2.32 10.05 4.33
C GLY A 330 -2.44 8.58 3.95
N GLY A 331 -2.50 7.68 4.92
CA GLY A 331 -2.40 6.25 4.65
C GLY A 331 -1.06 5.90 3.99
N TYR A 332 -1.02 4.75 3.29
CA TYR A 332 0.16 4.35 2.53
C TYR A 332 0.02 4.58 1.01
N HIS A 333 -1.01 5.29 0.59
CA HIS A 333 -1.12 5.76 -0.80
C HIS A 333 -0.34 7.08 -1.04
N LEU A 334 0.86 7.12 -0.51
CA LEU A 334 1.88 8.17 -0.63
C LEU A 334 3.16 7.58 -1.22
N ILE A 335 4.10 8.45 -1.59
CA ILE A 335 5.37 8.08 -2.20
C ILE A 335 6.52 8.42 -1.24
N TRP A 336 7.29 7.41 -0.84
CA TRP A 336 8.60 7.53 -0.22
C TRP A 336 9.67 7.24 -1.28
N ALA A 337 10.73 8.02 -1.32
CA ALA A 337 11.81 7.81 -2.27
C ALA A 337 12.53 6.47 -2.05
N ARG A 338 12.67 6.04 -0.80
CA ARG A 338 13.21 4.72 -0.42
C ARG A 338 12.34 3.59 -0.99
N ASP A 339 11.03 3.59 -0.69
CA ASP A 339 10.10 2.56 -1.16
C ASP A 339 10.07 2.51 -2.69
N LEU A 340 10.09 3.67 -3.34
CA LEU A 340 10.10 3.75 -4.80
C LEU A 340 11.40 3.20 -5.40
N TYR A 341 12.57 3.39 -4.75
CA TYR A 341 13.82 2.75 -5.14
C TYR A 341 13.71 1.21 -5.05
N GLU A 342 13.19 0.71 -3.93
CA GLU A 342 13.02 -0.73 -3.71
C GLU A 342 12.10 -1.36 -4.77
N VAL A 343 11.00 -0.68 -5.11
CA VAL A 343 10.09 -1.11 -6.18
C VAL A 343 10.75 -1.01 -7.55
N ALA A 344 11.44 0.08 -7.86
CA ALA A 344 12.08 0.31 -9.15
C ALA A 344 13.16 -0.75 -9.45
N THR A 345 13.98 -1.11 -8.46
CA THR A 345 15.00 -2.17 -8.61
C THR A 345 14.37 -3.54 -8.83
N ALA A 346 13.26 -3.84 -8.15
CA ALA A 346 12.52 -5.07 -8.36
C ALA A 346 11.89 -5.12 -9.78
N MET A 347 11.31 -4.02 -10.25
CA MET A 347 10.76 -3.94 -11.60
C MET A 347 11.85 -4.08 -12.67
N LEU A 348 13.02 -3.49 -12.43
CA LEU A 348 14.18 -3.62 -13.32
C LEU A 348 14.61 -5.09 -13.49
N VAL A 349 14.75 -5.83 -12.38
CA VAL A 349 15.16 -7.24 -12.43
C VAL A 349 14.03 -8.16 -12.89
N ALA A 350 12.78 -7.75 -12.73
CA ALA A 350 11.61 -8.44 -13.29
C ALA A 350 11.47 -8.26 -14.81
N GLY A 351 12.26 -7.37 -15.44
CA GLY A 351 12.23 -7.12 -16.87
C GLY A 351 11.45 -5.87 -17.30
N ASP A 352 10.75 -5.18 -16.39
CA ASP A 352 10.07 -3.90 -16.68
C ASP A 352 10.99 -2.71 -16.41
N ARG A 353 12.07 -2.63 -17.20
CA ARG A 353 13.00 -1.51 -17.16
C ARG A 353 12.30 -0.15 -17.34
N ALA A 354 11.26 -0.11 -18.17
CA ALA A 354 10.52 1.12 -18.45
C ALA A 354 9.80 1.66 -17.18
N ALA A 355 9.30 0.78 -16.31
CA ALA A 355 8.73 1.20 -15.02
C ALA A 355 9.81 1.79 -14.10
N ALA A 356 10.99 1.17 -14.03
CA ALA A 356 12.11 1.69 -13.25
C ALA A 356 12.59 3.06 -13.75
N GLU A 357 12.66 3.25 -15.07
CA GLU A 357 13.00 4.56 -15.67
C GLU A 357 11.96 5.63 -15.34
N ARG A 358 10.67 5.31 -15.40
CA ARG A 358 9.61 6.25 -15.00
C ARG A 358 9.66 6.58 -13.50
N ALA A 359 9.99 5.61 -12.65
CA ALA A 359 10.17 5.86 -11.21
C ALA A 359 11.30 6.85 -10.96
N LEU A 360 12.44 6.71 -11.65
CA LEU A 360 13.53 7.67 -11.56
C LEU A 360 13.12 9.05 -12.10
N ASP A 361 12.42 9.08 -13.24
CA ASP A 361 11.93 10.34 -13.80
C ASP A 361 10.96 11.06 -12.85
N TYR A 362 10.11 10.32 -12.13
CA TYR A 362 9.24 10.87 -11.09
C TYR A 362 10.05 11.42 -9.90
N LEU A 363 11.01 10.65 -9.38
CA LEU A 363 11.88 11.10 -8.29
C LEU A 363 12.55 12.42 -8.64
N PHE A 364 13.17 12.53 -9.82
CA PHE A 364 13.93 13.69 -10.23
C PHE A 364 13.06 14.91 -10.60
N ASN A 365 11.96 14.70 -11.34
CA ASN A 365 11.20 15.81 -11.91
C ASN A 365 9.98 16.22 -11.07
N VAL A 366 9.55 15.40 -10.11
CA VAL A 366 8.35 15.67 -9.30
C VAL A 366 8.70 15.81 -7.82
N GLN A 367 9.52 14.92 -7.26
CA GLN A 367 9.75 14.87 -5.82
C GLN A 367 11.02 15.58 -5.36
N GLN A 368 12.10 15.58 -6.17
CA GLN A 368 13.36 16.23 -5.85
C GLN A 368 13.22 17.75 -5.71
N LYS A 369 13.79 18.32 -4.65
CA LYS A 369 13.86 19.76 -4.44
C LYS A 369 15.08 20.36 -5.16
N PRO A 370 15.08 21.70 -5.40
CA PRO A 370 16.18 22.36 -6.12
C PRO A 370 17.57 22.22 -5.45
N ASP A 371 17.61 21.97 -4.15
CA ASP A 371 18.86 21.73 -3.39
C ASP A 371 19.33 20.27 -3.44
N GLY A 372 18.62 19.40 -4.16
CA GLY A 372 18.90 17.96 -4.27
C GLY A 372 18.25 17.12 -3.18
N SER A 373 17.60 17.72 -2.18
CA SER A 373 16.93 16.96 -1.11
C SER A 373 15.55 16.45 -1.53
N PHE A 374 15.03 15.51 -0.73
CA PHE A 374 13.67 14.96 -0.87
C PHE A 374 12.85 15.23 0.39
N PRO A 375 11.52 15.32 0.32
CA PRO A 375 10.67 15.23 1.51
C PRO A 375 10.69 13.79 2.05
N GLN A 376 10.35 13.59 3.30
CA GLN A 376 10.15 12.24 3.85
C GLN A 376 9.18 11.41 2.99
N ASN A 377 8.07 12.02 2.58
CA ASN A 377 7.13 11.47 1.59
C ASN A 377 6.31 12.56 0.93
N SER A 378 5.61 12.21 -0.14
CA SER A 378 4.76 13.14 -0.86
C SER A 378 3.46 12.51 -1.36
N TRP A 379 2.47 13.35 -1.63
CA TRP A 379 1.37 13.02 -2.52
C TRP A 379 1.89 12.75 -3.94
N LEU A 380 1.05 12.18 -4.80
CA LEU A 380 1.44 11.85 -6.18
C LEU A 380 1.91 13.07 -7.00
N ASP A 381 1.43 14.27 -6.68
CA ASP A 381 1.83 15.52 -7.31
C ASP A 381 3.15 16.11 -6.77
N GLY A 382 3.86 15.37 -5.92
CA GLY A 382 5.12 15.78 -5.30
C GLY A 382 4.95 16.72 -4.09
N LYS A 383 3.72 17.12 -3.74
CA LYS A 383 3.49 17.94 -2.58
C LYS A 383 3.87 17.19 -1.30
N PRO A 384 4.82 17.71 -0.49
CA PRO A 384 5.23 17.05 0.74
C PRO A 384 4.08 16.79 1.70
N TYR A 385 4.05 15.59 2.27
CA TYR A 385 3.13 15.24 3.35
C TYR A 385 3.86 15.30 4.69
N TRP A 386 4.95 14.54 4.86
CA TRP A 386 5.93 14.69 5.93
C TRP A 386 7.25 15.24 5.37
N THR A 387 7.98 15.97 6.20
CA THR A 387 9.13 16.76 5.74
C THR A 387 10.43 16.49 6.50
N ALA A 388 10.45 15.52 7.41
CA ALA A 388 11.67 15.14 8.10
C ALA A 388 12.71 14.64 7.09
N LEU A 389 14.00 14.91 7.36
CA LEU A 389 15.07 14.57 6.46
C LEU A 389 15.54 13.13 6.70
N GLN A 390 15.56 12.35 5.64
CA GLN A 390 16.10 10.98 5.60
C GLN A 390 17.19 10.89 4.53
N MET A 391 18.42 10.64 4.96
CA MET A 391 19.58 10.72 4.07
C MET A 391 19.68 9.53 3.12
N ASP A 392 19.09 8.37 3.47
CA ASP A 392 18.96 7.23 2.57
C ASP A 392 18.03 7.54 1.38
N GLU A 393 16.92 8.24 1.61
CA GLU A 393 16.01 8.66 0.54
C GLU A 393 16.63 9.64 -0.46
N ILE A 394 17.60 10.42 -0.02
CA ILE A 394 18.36 11.31 -0.89
C ILE A 394 19.42 10.53 -1.68
N SER A 395 19.89 9.41 -1.15
CA SER A 395 21.00 8.66 -1.73
C SER A 395 20.59 7.61 -2.75
N TYR A 396 19.43 7.00 -2.57
CA TYR A 396 18.93 5.94 -3.46
C TYR A 396 18.68 6.38 -4.91
N PRO A 397 18.19 7.59 -5.24
CA PRO A 397 18.02 7.99 -6.62
C PRO A 397 19.34 8.06 -7.41
N MET A 398 20.47 8.44 -6.79
CA MET A 398 21.80 8.38 -7.43
C MET A 398 22.20 6.95 -7.80
N ILE A 399 21.89 5.98 -6.92
CA ILE A 399 22.16 4.56 -7.17
C ILE A 399 21.29 4.05 -8.33
N LEU A 400 19.99 4.37 -8.31
CA LEU A 400 19.06 3.97 -9.37
C LEU A 400 19.44 4.57 -10.72
N ALA A 401 19.86 5.84 -10.75
CA ALA A 401 20.34 6.49 -11.97
C ALA A 401 21.54 5.76 -12.56
N TRP A 402 22.50 5.39 -11.71
CA TRP A 402 23.67 4.61 -12.14
C TRP A 402 23.26 3.24 -12.70
N GLN A 403 22.39 2.50 -12.01
CA GLN A 403 21.89 1.18 -12.44
C GLN A 403 21.13 1.24 -13.78
N LEU A 404 20.44 2.34 -14.01
CA LEU A 404 19.73 2.60 -15.26
C LEU A 404 20.62 3.19 -16.37
N GLY A 405 21.90 3.48 -16.08
CA GLY A 405 22.82 4.09 -17.05
C GLY A 405 22.45 5.52 -17.44
N LYS A 406 21.75 6.24 -16.56
CA LYS A 406 21.37 7.67 -16.76
C LYS A 406 22.56 8.55 -16.35
N THR A 407 23.55 8.67 -17.25
CA THR A 407 24.82 9.33 -16.98
C THR A 407 25.04 10.59 -17.85
N ASP A 408 24.02 11.05 -18.57
CA ASP A 408 24.11 12.22 -19.45
C ASP A 408 24.28 13.52 -18.67
N ALA A 409 24.72 14.58 -19.39
CA ALA A 409 25.04 15.86 -18.77
C ALA A 409 23.84 16.55 -18.11
N ALA A 410 22.62 16.37 -18.61
CA ALA A 410 21.42 16.96 -18.00
C ALA A 410 21.10 16.27 -16.69
N THR A 411 21.11 14.95 -16.67
CA THR A 411 20.94 14.14 -15.45
C THR A 411 21.98 14.51 -14.39
N TRP A 412 23.26 14.61 -14.79
CA TRP A 412 24.34 15.04 -13.90
C TRP A 412 24.10 16.42 -13.29
N GLN A 413 23.90 17.44 -14.15
CA GLN A 413 23.84 18.84 -13.70
C GLN A 413 22.58 19.17 -12.90
N ASN A 414 21.44 18.61 -13.30
CA ASN A 414 20.16 19.01 -12.74
C ASN A 414 19.75 18.17 -11.52
N HIS A 415 20.25 16.93 -11.40
CA HIS A 415 19.78 15.98 -10.39
C HIS A 415 20.90 15.41 -9.54
N ILE A 416 21.85 14.67 -10.12
CA ILE A 416 22.87 13.92 -9.37
C ILE A 416 23.82 14.85 -8.61
N ARG A 417 24.28 15.92 -9.24
CA ARG A 417 25.21 16.86 -8.61
C ARG A 417 24.57 17.54 -7.39
N PRO A 418 23.36 18.14 -7.46
CA PRO A 418 22.71 18.71 -6.27
C PRO A 418 22.51 17.70 -5.15
N GLU A 419 22.10 16.46 -5.46
CA GLU A 419 21.96 15.37 -4.48
C GLU A 419 23.28 15.06 -3.79
N ALA A 420 24.33 14.80 -4.55
CA ALA A 420 25.64 14.46 -4.01
C ALA A 420 26.22 15.60 -3.16
N GLU A 421 26.06 16.86 -3.58
CA GLU A 421 26.43 18.03 -2.78
C GLU A 421 25.66 18.08 -1.47
N PHE A 422 24.36 17.79 -1.52
CA PHE A 422 23.53 17.75 -0.31
C PHE A 422 24.00 16.67 0.66
N VAL A 423 24.25 15.45 0.16
CA VAL A 423 24.74 14.33 0.96
C VAL A 423 26.09 14.67 1.60
N VAL A 424 27.05 15.20 0.84
CA VAL A 424 28.37 15.62 1.38
C VAL A 424 28.24 16.68 2.47
N ALA A 425 27.26 17.58 2.34
CA ALA A 425 27.10 18.70 3.29
C ALA A 425 26.37 18.30 4.58
N HIS A 426 25.51 17.28 4.57
CA HIS A 426 24.60 16.96 5.67
C HIS A 426 24.80 15.58 6.30
N GLY A 427 25.41 14.63 5.58
CA GLY A 427 25.72 13.30 6.11
C GLY A 427 26.98 13.28 7.00
N PRO A 428 27.35 12.13 7.58
CA PRO A 428 26.69 10.82 7.49
C PRO A 428 25.60 10.59 8.55
N ALA A 429 25.25 11.59 9.36
CA ALA A 429 24.14 11.49 10.32
C ALA A 429 22.83 11.91 9.65
N THR A 430 21.74 11.29 10.05
CA THR A 430 20.40 11.58 9.52
C THR A 430 19.46 12.13 10.59
N GLN A 431 18.41 12.89 10.20
CA GLN A 431 17.39 13.33 11.15
C GLN A 431 16.43 12.19 11.51
N GLN A 432 16.15 11.30 10.57
CA GLN A 432 15.44 10.05 10.79
C GLN A 432 16.15 8.95 10.00
N GLU A 433 16.37 7.81 10.65
CA GLU A 433 16.86 6.60 9.99
C GLU A 433 15.73 5.90 9.22
N ARG A 434 16.01 4.77 8.57
CA ARG A 434 15.08 4.05 7.66
C ARG A 434 13.69 3.73 8.27
N TRP A 435 13.53 3.77 9.60
CA TRP A 435 12.25 3.55 10.28
C TRP A 435 11.50 4.83 10.62
N GLU A 436 12.03 5.99 10.22
CA GLU A 436 11.35 7.30 10.33
C GLU A 436 11.17 7.79 11.78
N GLU A 437 12.03 7.36 12.69
CA GLU A 437 11.78 7.56 14.12
C GLU A 437 12.88 8.33 14.84
N VAL A 438 14.16 8.02 14.59
CA VAL A 438 15.26 8.46 15.41
C VAL A 438 16.39 9.08 14.57
N SER A 439 17.02 10.14 15.09
CA SER A 439 18.19 10.79 14.49
C SER A 439 19.47 10.12 14.95
N GLY A 440 20.52 10.19 14.12
CA GLY A 440 21.86 9.76 14.47
C GLY A 440 22.62 9.06 13.34
N TYR A 441 23.60 8.28 13.70
CA TYR A 441 24.43 7.47 12.82
C TYR A 441 23.82 6.09 12.68
N SER A 442 23.21 5.80 11.53
CA SER A 442 22.59 4.51 11.23
C SER A 442 23.41 3.77 10.17
N PRO A 443 23.79 2.50 10.41
CA PRO A 443 24.60 1.76 9.43
C PRO A 443 23.88 1.58 8.08
N SER A 444 22.54 1.49 8.06
CA SER A 444 21.78 1.39 6.81
C SER A 444 21.79 2.69 6.02
N THR A 445 21.57 3.82 6.67
CA THR A 445 21.58 5.14 6.03
C THR A 445 22.98 5.48 5.50
N ILE A 446 24.01 5.26 6.32
CA ILE A 446 25.41 5.49 5.92
C ILE A 446 25.79 4.61 4.72
N ALA A 447 25.32 3.37 4.66
CA ALA A 447 25.55 2.50 3.50
C ALA A 447 24.96 3.08 2.21
N ALA A 448 23.72 3.58 2.26
CA ALA A 448 23.08 4.24 1.11
C ALA A 448 23.85 5.49 0.66
N GLU A 449 24.28 6.33 1.62
CA GLU A 449 25.07 7.54 1.35
C GLU A 449 26.41 7.22 0.68
N ILE A 450 27.15 6.25 1.20
CA ILE A 450 28.42 5.80 0.62
C ILE A 450 28.23 5.29 -0.80
N ALA A 451 27.25 4.41 -1.01
CA ALA A 451 26.98 3.84 -2.33
C ALA A 451 26.50 4.91 -3.32
N GLY A 452 25.64 5.83 -2.88
CA GLY A 452 25.15 6.97 -3.67
C GLY A 452 26.30 7.86 -4.12
N LEU A 453 27.23 8.22 -3.22
CA LEU A 453 28.41 9.05 -3.54
C LEU A 453 29.36 8.36 -4.52
N VAL A 454 29.58 7.04 -4.40
CA VAL A 454 30.42 6.30 -5.36
C VAL A 454 29.77 6.26 -6.75
N CYS A 455 28.46 6.02 -6.81
CA CYS A 455 27.70 6.08 -8.06
C CYS A 455 27.72 7.49 -8.68
N ALA A 456 27.51 8.52 -7.87
CA ALA A 456 27.60 9.93 -8.30
C ALA A 456 29.00 10.30 -8.82
N ALA A 457 30.05 9.79 -8.19
CA ALA A 457 31.43 10.02 -8.63
C ALA A 457 31.72 9.43 -10.01
N ASP A 458 31.21 8.23 -10.31
CA ASP A 458 31.34 7.61 -11.63
C ASP A 458 30.58 8.39 -12.71
N ILE A 459 29.36 8.85 -12.39
CA ILE A 459 28.57 9.72 -13.26
C ILE A 459 29.28 11.07 -13.47
N ALA A 460 29.88 11.66 -12.41
CA ALA A 460 30.67 12.90 -12.51
C ALA A 460 31.87 12.75 -13.44
N ARG A 461 32.63 11.65 -13.33
CA ARG A 461 33.77 11.35 -14.24
C ARG A 461 33.34 11.23 -15.68
N SER A 462 32.21 10.56 -15.92
CA SER A 462 31.64 10.43 -17.26
C SER A 462 31.30 11.80 -17.89
N ASN A 463 31.09 12.83 -17.06
CA ASN A 463 30.79 14.22 -17.47
C ASN A 463 32.01 15.15 -17.35
N GLY A 464 33.21 14.63 -17.11
CA GLY A 464 34.43 15.42 -16.99
C GLY A 464 34.58 16.22 -15.68
N ALA A 465 33.67 16.01 -14.72
CA ALA A 465 33.69 16.68 -13.40
C ALA A 465 34.61 15.95 -12.39
N ASN A 466 35.90 15.78 -12.74
CA ASN A 466 36.83 14.95 -11.97
C ASN A 466 37.03 15.45 -10.55
N SER A 467 37.06 16.77 -10.34
CA SER A 467 37.23 17.35 -8.98
C SER A 467 36.05 17.01 -8.07
N ASP A 468 34.80 17.01 -8.58
CA ASP A 468 33.63 16.62 -7.83
C ASP A 468 33.68 15.12 -7.54
N ALA A 469 34.03 14.31 -8.54
CA ALA A 469 34.19 12.86 -8.40
C ALA A 469 35.23 12.49 -7.31
N ASP A 470 36.40 13.12 -7.32
CA ASP A 470 37.43 12.83 -6.32
C ASP A 470 37.02 13.24 -4.90
N ARG A 471 36.25 14.31 -4.76
CA ARG A 471 35.69 14.72 -3.48
C ARG A 471 34.62 13.72 -2.98
N TYR A 472 33.72 13.25 -3.84
CA TYR A 472 32.71 12.28 -3.49
C TYR A 472 33.29 10.94 -3.09
N VAL A 473 34.28 10.43 -3.86
CA VAL A 473 35.01 9.21 -3.48
C VAL A 473 35.70 9.36 -2.16
N LYS A 474 36.43 10.49 -1.95
CA LYS A 474 37.07 10.73 -0.69
C LYS A 474 36.10 10.73 0.50
N THR A 475 34.95 11.37 0.35
CA THR A 475 33.93 11.39 1.40
C THR A 475 33.38 9.98 1.66
N ALA A 476 33.11 9.21 0.61
CA ALA A 476 32.67 7.83 0.72
C ALA A 476 33.69 6.93 1.41
N ASP A 477 34.99 7.08 1.07
CA ASP A 477 36.08 6.35 1.69
C ASP A 477 36.25 6.72 3.17
N ASP A 478 36.21 8.02 3.50
CA ASP A 478 36.29 8.51 4.87
C ASP A 478 35.11 7.94 5.72
N TRP A 479 33.89 7.89 5.19
CA TRP A 479 32.72 7.34 5.89
C TRP A 479 32.78 5.81 5.98
N ALA A 480 33.19 5.14 4.92
CA ALA A 480 33.39 3.69 4.95
C ALA A 480 34.46 3.28 5.94
N GLY A 481 35.49 4.09 6.13
CA GLY A 481 36.55 3.86 7.12
C GLY A 481 36.11 4.07 8.58
N ASN A 482 34.95 4.73 8.79
CA ASN A 482 34.45 5.10 10.12
C ASN A 482 33.15 4.49 10.51
N VAL A 483 32.44 3.80 9.62
CA VAL A 483 31.07 3.30 9.91
C VAL A 483 31.04 2.40 11.15
N GLU A 484 32.05 1.54 11.36
CA GLU A 484 32.14 0.70 12.55
C GLU A 484 32.46 1.53 13.80
N ASN A 485 33.29 2.56 13.70
CA ASN A 485 33.59 3.45 14.81
C ASN A 485 32.34 4.18 15.33
N TRP A 486 31.39 4.46 14.45
CA TRP A 486 30.14 5.16 14.81
C TRP A 486 29.00 4.24 15.21
N THR A 487 28.99 2.98 14.76
CA THR A 487 27.78 2.14 14.83
C THR A 487 28.02 0.73 15.40
N VAL A 488 29.28 0.39 15.76
CA VAL A 488 29.58 -0.91 16.40
C VAL A 488 29.92 -0.69 17.88
N THR A 489 29.06 -1.18 18.76
CA THR A 489 29.34 -1.18 20.20
C THR A 489 30.18 -2.38 20.61
N THR A 490 31.13 -2.18 21.53
CA THR A 490 31.93 -3.23 22.20
C THR A 490 31.57 -3.35 23.68
N SER A 491 30.65 -2.53 24.16
CA SER A 491 30.24 -2.46 25.58
C SER A 491 28.75 -2.76 25.79
N GLY A 492 28.01 -3.19 24.75
CA GLY A 492 26.61 -3.58 24.85
C GLY A 492 26.42 -4.91 25.59
N HIS A 493 25.17 -5.23 25.93
CA HIS A 493 24.83 -6.39 26.75
C HIS A 493 24.26 -7.58 25.96
N LEU A 494 23.93 -7.37 24.67
CA LEU A 494 23.36 -8.41 23.81
C LEU A 494 24.46 -9.40 23.36
N GLY A 495 24.09 -10.69 23.21
CA GLY A 495 25.00 -11.71 22.68
C GLY A 495 26.12 -12.19 23.62
N GLY A 496 26.12 -11.81 24.88
CA GLY A 496 27.08 -12.31 25.87
C GLY A 496 28.55 -12.01 25.51
N GLU A 497 29.39 -13.05 25.29
CA GLU A 497 30.81 -12.85 24.92
C GLU A 497 30.97 -12.18 23.54
N LEU A 498 30.00 -12.29 22.65
CA LEU A 498 30.01 -11.59 21.34
C LEU A 498 29.96 -10.08 21.51
N ALA A 499 29.32 -9.57 22.57
CA ALA A 499 29.24 -8.14 22.87
C ALA A 499 30.65 -7.50 22.97
N ARG A 500 31.60 -8.20 23.60
CA ARG A 500 32.96 -7.72 23.77
C ARG A 500 33.80 -7.65 22.47
N GLN A 501 33.32 -8.38 21.43
CA GLN A 501 33.95 -8.38 20.11
C GLN A 501 33.30 -7.36 19.16
N GLY A 502 32.20 -6.74 19.60
CA GLY A 502 31.44 -5.71 18.90
C GLY A 502 30.37 -6.21 17.93
N TYR A 503 29.25 -5.50 17.90
CA TYR A 503 28.14 -5.70 16.97
C TYR A 503 27.51 -4.36 16.58
N TYR A 504 26.88 -4.29 15.41
CA TYR A 504 26.16 -3.09 14.95
C TYR A 504 24.91 -2.86 15.81
N ILE A 505 24.72 -1.61 16.22
CA ILE A 505 23.48 -1.12 16.83
C ILE A 505 22.58 -0.47 15.77
N ARG A 506 21.30 -0.30 16.06
CA ARG A 506 20.32 0.31 15.14
C ARG A 506 20.72 1.72 14.74
N VAL A 507 21.01 2.56 15.73
CA VAL A 507 21.39 3.95 15.55
C VAL A 507 22.18 4.43 16.77
N ASN A 508 23.20 5.20 16.51
CA ASN A 508 23.99 5.88 17.54
C ASN A 508 23.66 7.38 17.51
N ASN A 509 23.29 7.93 18.65
CA ASN A 509 22.93 9.35 18.77
C ASN A 509 24.10 10.32 18.47
N ASN A 510 25.35 9.86 18.60
CA ASN A 510 26.56 10.65 18.42
C ASN A 510 27.66 9.82 17.73
N THR A 511 28.95 10.05 18.00
CA THR A 511 30.07 9.32 17.40
C THR A 511 30.69 8.27 18.32
N ASP A 512 30.16 8.06 19.54
CA ASP A 512 30.64 7.04 20.49
C ASP A 512 29.59 5.98 20.76
N PRO A 513 29.59 4.85 20.05
CA PRO A 513 28.58 3.80 20.20
C PRO A 513 28.70 3.03 21.54
N ASN A 514 29.56 3.48 22.45
CA ASN A 514 29.80 2.84 23.75
C ASN A 514 29.36 3.70 24.95
N ASP A 515 28.85 4.90 24.74
CA ASP A 515 28.54 5.83 25.83
C ASP A 515 27.23 5.49 26.60
N GLY A 516 26.36 4.64 26.01
CA GLY A 516 25.13 4.17 26.65
C GLY A 516 24.03 5.22 26.69
N TYR A 517 23.93 6.03 25.64
CA TYR A 517 22.84 6.99 25.49
C TYR A 517 21.47 6.32 25.63
N GLN A 518 20.54 7.00 26.32
CA GLN A 518 19.17 6.50 26.53
C GLN A 518 18.27 6.89 25.36
N LEU A 519 18.08 5.95 24.45
CA LEU A 519 17.34 6.11 23.22
C LEU A 519 15.84 5.95 23.43
N ASP A 520 15.02 6.95 23.09
CA ASP A 520 13.56 6.82 22.95
C ASP A 520 13.27 6.15 21.60
N VAL A 521 12.85 4.89 21.62
CA VAL A 521 12.58 4.10 20.41
C VAL A 521 11.23 4.39 19.77
N ARG A 522 10.48 5.37 20.28
CA ARG A 522 9.19 5.82 19.75
C ARG A 522 8.06 4.78 19.80
N ASN A 523 6.89 5.13 19.27
CA ASN A 523 5.70 4.29 19.11
C ASN A 523 5.28 3.53 20.38
N GLY A 524 5.64 4.06 21.57
CA GLY A 524 5.35 3.40 22.86
C GLY A 524 6.34 2.29 23.24
N GLY A 525 7.42 2.08 22.48
CA GLY A 525 8.45 1.09 22.76
C GLY A 525 9.32 1.39 23.98
N GLY A 526 9.33 2.66 24.47
CA GLY A 526 10.04 3.07 25.67
C GLY A 526 11.42 3.66 25.44
N ILE A 527 12.18 3.80 26.54
CA ILE A 527 13.55 4.34 26.54
C ILE A 527 14.51 3.22 26.91
N TRP A 528 15.52 3.02 26.08
CA TRP A 528 16.49 1.93 26.21
C TRP A 528 17.92 2.43 25.98
N ASP A 529 18.88 1.71 26.53
CA ASP A 529 20.28 1.91 26.18
C ASP A 529 20.49 1.61 24.70
N GLU A 530 21.01 2.58 23.93
CA GLU A 530 21.16 2.43 22.48
C GLU A 530 22.04 1.24 22.09
N ARG A 531 23.00 0.85 22.97
CA ARG A 531 23.86 -0.33 22.76
C ARG A 531 23.08 -1.64 22.73
N ASP A 532 21.88 -1.66 23.31
CA ASP A 532 21.01 -2.82 23.39
C ASP A 532 19.80 -2.75 22.44
N VAL A 533 19.80 -1.77 21.49
CA VAL A 533 18.81 -1.67 20.42
C VAL A 533 19.43 -2.05 19.10
N VAL A 534 19.00 -3.18 18.54
CA VAL A 534 19.56 -3.74 17.28
C VAL A 534 18.49 -3.96 16.24
N ASP A 535 18.87 -3.78 14.99
CA ASP A 535 18.11 -4.11 13.79
C ASP A 535 19.00 -4.84 12.76
N ALA A 536 18.42 -5.15 11.59
CA ALA A 536 19.16 -5.74 10.48
C ALA A 536 19.71 -4.68 9.49
N GLY A 537 19.64 -3.40 9.80
CA GLY A 537 20.01 -2.30 8.88
C GLY A 537 21.46 -2.34 8.38
N PHE A 538 22.39 -2.91 9.16
CA PHE A 538 23.78 -3.10 8.74
C PHE A 538 23.94 -4.02 7.51
N LEU A 539 22.93 -4.81 7.14
CA LEU A 539 22.94 -5.64 5.93
C LEU A 539 22.98 -4.80 4.65
N GLU A 540 22.57 -3.54 4.70
CA GLU A 540 22.76 -2.59 3.59
C GLU A 540 24.23 -2.45 3.18
N LEU A 541 25.17 -2.54 4.12
CA LEU A 541 26.60 -2.53 3.81
C LEU A 541 27.01 -3.69 2.90
N VAL A 542 26.35 -4.84 3.05
CA VAL A 542 26.57 -6.02 2.19
C VAL A 542 25.77 -5.91 0.88
N ARG A 543 24.51 -5.55 0.97
CA ARG A 543 23.63 -5.40 -0.21
C ARG A 543 24.20 -4.42 -1.21
N LEU A 544 24.69 -3.27 -0.75
CA LEU A 544 25.24 -2.23 -1.60
C LEU A 544 26.72 -2.41 -1.95
N GLY A 545 27.40 -3.44 -1.42
CA GLY A 545 28.75 -3.82 -1.82
C GLY A 545 29.87 -3.07 -1.13
N ILE A 546 29.64 -2.54 0.08
CA ILE A 546 30.63 -1.80 0.89
C ILE A 546 31.43 -2.76 1.79
N ARG A 547 30.78 -3.80 2.29
CA ARG A 547 31.39 -4.85 3.11
C ARG A 547 31.16 -6.22 2.51
N PRO A 548 32.17 -7.12 2.60
CA PRO A 548 31.95 -8.51 2.21
C PRO A 548 31.01 -9.20 3.20
N ALA A 549 30.25 -10.16 2.72
CA ALA A 549 29.27 -10.87 3.56
C ALA A 549 29.93 -11.69 4.69
N ASP A 550 31.24 -11.97 4.63
CA ASP A 550 32.04 -12.64 5.64
C ASP A 550 32.85 -11.68 6.53
N ASP A 551 32.55 -10.39 6.49
CA ASP A 551 33.13 -9.43 7.42
C ASP A 551 32.85 -9.87 8.87
N PRO A 552 33.86 -9.89 9.75
CA PRO A 552 33.68 -10.36 11.14
C PRO A 552 32.65 -9.57 11.94
N ALA A 553 32.48 -8.25 11.72
CA ALA A 553 31.48 -7.45 12.41
C ALA A 553 30.06 -7.80 11.92
N ILE A 554 29.89 -8.01 10.60
CA ILE A 554 28.64 -8.49 10.00
C ILE A 554 28.26 -9.87 10.59
N GLU A 555 29.19 -10.84 10.58
CA GLU A 555 28.91 -12.18 11.09
C GLU A 555 28.53 -12.21 12.58
N ARG A 556 29.17 -11.37 13.39
CA ARG A 556 28.82 -11.24 14.83
C ARG A 556 27.43 -10.63 15.00
N SER A 557 27.13 -9.57 14.24
CA SER A 557 25.85 -8.88 14.29
C SER A 557 24.70 -9.79 13.84
N ILE A 558 24.91 -10.63 12.82
CA ILE A 558 23.94 -11.67 12.42
C ILE A 558 23.59 -12.58 13.61
N LYS A 559 24.57 -13.02 14.39
CA LYS A 559 24.31 -13.87 15.56
C LYS A 559 23.52 -13.14 16.65
N VAL A 560 23.79 -11.85 16.83
CA VAL A 560 23.06 -11.01 17.79
C VAL A 560 21.62 -10.82 17.36
N ILE A 561 21.35 -10.42 16.11
CA ILE A 561 19.98 -10.23 15.62
C ILE A 561 19.19 -11.54 15.56
N ASP A 562 19.84 -12.65 15.17
CA ASP A 562 19.21 -13.98 15.18
C ASP A 562 18.77 -14.41 16.60
N ALA A 563 19.50 -14.00 17.62
CA ALA A 563 19.15 -14.26 19.02
C ALA A 563 18.13 -13.27 19.61
N THR A 564 18.00 -12.06 19.04
CA THR A 564 17.24 -10.96 19.65
C THR A 564 15.93 -10.65 18.94
N ILE A 565 15.96 -10.57 17.60
CA ILE A 565 14.81 -10.07 16.81
C ILE A 565 14.22 -11.10 15.85
N ARG A 566 14.80 -12.30 15.74
CA ARG A 566 14.28 -13.37 14.90
C ARG A 566 13.14 -14.13 15.59
N VAL A 567 12.08 -14.37 14.83
CA VAL A 567 10.96 -15.24 15.25
C VAL A 567 10.80 -16.37 14.23
N GLN A 568 10.69 -17.60 14.73
CA GLN A 568 10.35 -18.76 13.90
C GLN A 568 8.83 -18.91 13.88
N THR A 569 8.19 -18.54 12.79
CA THR A 569 6.76 -18.75 12.56
C THR A 569 6.51 -20.13 11.92
N PRO A 570 5.26 -20.62 11.86
CA PRO A 570 4.91 -21.83 11.12
C PRO A 570 5.27 -21.73 9.61
N ASN A 571 5.28 -20.52 9.06
CA ASN A 571 5.57 -20.25 7.66
C ASN A 571 7.06 -20.00 7.37
N GLY A 572 7.90 -19.89 8.42
CA GLY A 572 9.33 -19.65 8.30
C GLY A 572 9.85 -18.57 9.22
N ALA A 573 11.14 -18.25 9.09
CA ALA A 573 11.78 -17.21 9.89
C ALA A 573 11.36 -15.81 9.41
N SER A 574 11.06 -14.93 10.37
CA SER A 574 10.86 -13.51 10.15
C SER A 574 11.47 -12.71 11.28
N PHE A 575 11.55 -11.38 11.16
CA PHE A 575 12.32 -10.54 12.07
C PHE A 575 11.53 -9.29 12.42
N TYR A 576 11.67 -8.82 13.68
CA TYR A 576 11.22 -7.47 14.06
C TYR A 576 12.04 -6.41 13.33
N ARG A 577 11.50 -5.20 13.15
CA ARG A 577 12.29 -4.06 12.66
C ARG A 577 13.51 -3.85 13.57
N TYR A 578 13.26 -3.82 14.87
CA TYR A 578 14.26 -3.78 15.94
C TYR A 578 13.62 -4.32 17.24
N ASN A 579 14.42 -4.66 18.21
CA ASN A 579 13.88 -5.02 19.54
C ASN A 579 13.28 -3.80 20.23
N HIS A 580 12.22 -4.02 21.01
CA HIS A 580 11.42 -2.98 21.67
C HIS A 580 10.56 -2.12 20.73
N ASP A 581 10.38 -2.51 19.48
CA ASP A 581 9.51 -1.81 18.54
C ASP A 581 8.05 -1.74 19.06
N GLY A 582 7.46 -0.54 18.99
CA GLY A 582 6.06 -0.29 19.38
C GLY A 582 5.09 -0.15 18.22
N TYR A 583 5.56 -0.24 16.96
CA TYR A 583 4.73 -0.08 15.77
C TYR A 583 4.11 -1.42 15.34
N GLY A 584 2.89 -1.66 15.77
CA GLY A 584 2.11 -2.86 15.48
C GLY A 584 0.92 -2.97 16.43
N GLU A 585 0.11 -4.02 16.26
CA GLU A 585 -1.04 -4.28 17.11
C GLU A 585 -0.66 -4.38 18.60
N THR A 586 -1.63 -4.11 19.46
CA THR A 586 -1.48 -4.38 20.89
C THR A 586 -1.17 -5.87 21.14
N LEU A 587 -0.78 -6.21 22.38
CA LEU A 587 -0.49 -7.59 22.76
C LEU A 587 -1.62 -8.57 22.39
N PHE A 588 -2.87 -8.12 22.47
CA PHE A 588 -4.07 -8.93 22.20
C PHE A 588 -4.66 -8.70 20.79
N GLY A 589 -3.93 -8.08 19.87
CA GLY A 589 -4.37 -7.88 18.50
C GLY A 589 -5.31 -6.69 18.26
N GLY A 590 -5.46 -5.80 19.24
CA GLY A 590 -6.12 -4.50 19.00
C GLY A 590 -5.29 -3.63 18.05
N PRO A 591 -5.92 -2.70 17.29
CA PRO A 591 -5.23 -1.88 16.31
C PRO A 591 -4.17 -1.00 16.98
N TRP A 592 -3.13 -0.67 16.21
CA TRP A 592 -2.18 0.35 16.63
C TRP A 592 -2.84 1.75 16.56
N THR A 593 -2.75 2.49 17.65
CA THR A 593 -3.30 3.84 17.78
C THR A 593 -2.28 4.81 18.39
N GLY A 594 -1.00 4.65 18.03
CA GLY A 594 0.14 5.40 18.57
C GLY A 594 0.98 4.62 19.58
N GLN A 595 0.48 3.51 20.06
CA GLN A 595 1.18 2.58 20.97
C GLN A 595 0.77 1.15 20.65
N GLY A 596 1.73 0.24 20.65
CA GLY A 596 1.49 -1.17 20.40
C GLY A 596 2.71 -2.01 20.67
N ARG A 597 2.82 -3.10 19.94
CA ARG A 597 3.96 -3.99 19.95
C ARG A 597 4.35 -4.29 18.52
N GLY A 598 5.60 -4.02 18.15
CA GLY A 598 6.11 -4.33 16.82
C GLY A 598 5.88 -5.80 16.47
N ARG A 599 5.53 -6.06 15.21
CA ARG A 599 5.39 -7.41 14.66
C ARG A 599 6.54 -7.69 13.71
N VAL A 600 6.68 -8.94 13.30
CA VAL A 600 7.77 -9.31 12.38
C VAL A 600 7.42 -8.94 10.93
N TRP A 601 8.44 -8.56 10.15
CA TRP A 601 8.29 -8.01 8.82
C TRP A 601 8.85 -8.93 7.73
N PRO A 602 8.10 -9.26 6.68
CA PRO A 602 8.57 -10.07 5.55
C PRO A 602 9.78 -9.49 4.82
N ILE A 603 9.93 -8.17 4.76
CA ILE A 603 11.10 -7.54 4.10
C ILE A 603 12.42 -8.04 4.68
N PHE A 604 12.52 -8.21 6.01
CA PHE A 604 13.73 -8.73 6.63
C PHE A 604 13.98 -10.20 6.37
N THR A 605 12.90 -10.97 6.16
CA THR A 605 13.02 -12.35 5.68
C THR A 605 13.71 -12.37 4.33
N GLY A 606 13.34 -11.44 3.44
CA GLY A 606 13.97 -11.30 2.13
C GLY A 606 15.40 -10.80 2.20
N GLU A 607 15.68 -9.70 2.91
CA GLU A 607 17.04 -9.15 3.11
C GLU A 607 17.98 -10.20 3.72
N ARG A 608 17.48 -10.97 4.69
CA ARG A 608 18.25 -12.06 5.29
C ARG A 608 18.52 -13.19 4.29
N GLY A 609 17.57 -13.49 3.41
CA GLY A 609 17.75 -14.41 2.29
C GLY A 609 18.82 -13.95 1.31
N GLU A 610 18.83 -12.67 0.94
CA GLU A 610 19.87 -12.07 0.09
C GLU A 610 21.26 -12.15 0.74
N TYR A 611 21.35 -11.93 2.06
CA TYR A 611 22.60 -12.16 2.78
C TYR A 611 23.10 -13.61 2.66
N GLU A 612 22.23 -14.61 2.74
CA GLU A 612 22.64 -16.01 2.54
C GLU A 612 23.13 -16.26 1.11
N VAL A 613 22.48 -15.64 0.10
CA VAL A 613 22.97 -15.67 -1.29
C VAL A 613 24.37 -15.05 -1.39
N ALA A 614 24.59 -13.88 -0.76
CA ALA A 614 25.89 -13.22 -0.73
C ALA A 614 26.97 -14.11 -0.06
N ARG A 615 26.58 -14.96 0.90
CA ARG A 615 27.45 -15.97 1.54
C ARG A 615 27.65 -17.23 0.70
N GLY A 616 27.04 -17.33 -0.49
CA GLY A 616 27.04 -18.53 -1.31
C GLY A 616 26.26 -19.70 -0.68
N ARG A 617 25.29 -19.42 0.19
CA ARG A 617 24.46 -20.41 0.87
C ARG A 617 23.08 -20.50 0.25
N ASP A 618 22.37 -21.58 0.55
CA ASP A 618 20.98 -21.74 0.12
C ASP A 618 20.03 -20.82 0.91
N ALA A 619 19.30 -19.97 0.18
CA ALA A 619 18.30 -19.04 0.71
C ALA A 619 16.86 -19.49 0.45
N THR A 620 16.63 -20.71 -0.07
CA THR A 620 15.31 -21.21 -0.46
C THR A 620 14.31 -21.16 0.70
N SER A 621 14.73 -21.43 1.94
CA SER A 621 13.85 -21.38 3.11
C SER A 621 13.29 -19.98 3.42
N TYR A 622 14.04 -18.92 3.12
CA TYR A 622 13.58 -17.54 3.24
C TYR A 622 12.59 -17.16 2.15
N LEU A 623 12.85 -17.63 0.92
CA LEU A 623 11.92 -17.43 -0.19
C LEU A 623 10.60 -18.19 0.01
N ASP A 624 10.66 -19.42 0.52
CA ASP A 624 9.48 -20.18 0.93
C ASP A 624 8.67 -19.42 1.99
N ALA A 625 9.34 -18.90 3.01
CA ALA A 625 8.70 -18.12 4.06
C ALA A 625 7.96 -16.90 3.48
N MET A 626 8.62 -16.10 2.64
CA MET A 626 7.98 -14.94 1.98
C MET A 626 6.76 -15.35 1.14
N SER A 627 6.86 -16.47 0.41
CA SER A 627 5.74 -16.99 -0.38
C SER A 627 4.57 -17.43 0.50
N LEU A 628 4.84 -18.02 1.66
CA LEU A 628 3.83 -18.49 2.61
C LEU A 628 3.23 -17.37 3.48
N PHE A 629 3.88 -16.21 3.58
CA PHE A 629 3.31 -15.03 4.21
C PHE A 629 2.26 -14.34 3.35
N ALA A 630 2.24 -14.61 2.04
CA ALA A 630 1.22 -14.08 1.15
C ALA A 630 -0.17 -14.66 1.48
N ASN A 631 -1.19 -13.82 1.38
CA ASN A 631 -2.57 -14.25 1.54
C ASN A 631 -3.13 -14.98 0.29
N SER A 632 -4.42 -15.33 0.30
CA SER A 632 -5.07 -16.06 -0.79
C SER A 632 -5.05 -15.36 -2.16
N GLY A 633 -4.92 -14.03 -2.18
CA GLY A 633 -4.75 -13.24 -3.41
C GLY A 633 -3.30 -13.08 -3.84
N GLY A 634 -2.34 -13.58 -3.06
CA GLY A 634 -0.90 -13.47 -3.31
C GLY A 634 -0.30 -12.14 -2.83
N MET A 635 -0.96 -11.44 -1.91
CA MET A 635 -0.52 -10.18 -1.34
C MET A 635 0.37 -10.42 -0.12
N ILE A 636 1.61 -9.95 -0.14
CA ILE A 636 2.55 -10.03 0.99
C ILE A 636 2.35 -8.79 1.86
N PRO A 637 2.09 -8.97 3.18
CA PRO A 637 1.82 -7.86 4.08
C PRO A 637 3.09 -7.13 4.52
N GLU A 638 2.88 -6.01 5.20
CA GLU A 638 3.89 -5.30 5.95
C GLU A 638 4.33 -6.11 7.17
N GLN A 639 3.37 -6.59 7.96
CA GLN A 639 3.63 -7.27 9.23
C GLN A 639 2.92 -8.61 9.32
N ILE A 640 3.57 -9.54 10.03
CA ILE A 640 3.10 -10.91 10.29
C ILE A 640 2.85 -11.07 11.79
N TRP A 641 1.75 -11.73 12.14
CA TRP A 641 1.42 -12.07 13.50
C TRP A 641 2.42 -13.08 14.09
N ASP A 642 3.04 -12.71 15.18
CA ASP A 642 4.21 -13.35 15.76
C ASP A 642 3.94 -14.22 17.00
N GLN A 643 2.67 -14.46 17.35
CA GLN A 643 2.28 -15.17 18.57
C GLN A 643 1.53 -16.46 18.26
N ALA A 644 1.94 -17.54 18.95
CA ALA A 644 1.34 -18.86 18.82
C ALA A 644 0.07 -19.05 19.67
N ASP A 645 -0.04 -18.33 20.79
CA ASP A 645 -1.16 -18.49 21.71
C ASP A 645 -2.44 -17.86 21.14
N PRO A 646 -3.61 -18.48 21.42
CA PRO A 646 -4.88 -17.89 21.06
C PRO A 646 -5.02 -16.55 21.77
N THR A 647 -4.98 -15.48 20.98
CA THR A 647 -5.28 -14.14 21.43
C THR A 647 -6.78 -13.91 21.26
N GLU A 648 -7.34 -12.89 21.89
CA GLU A 648 -8.71 -12.44 21.59
C GLU A 648 -8.82 -11.90 20.13
N SER A 649 -7.69 -11.81 19.43
CA SER A 649 -7.61 -11.42 18.03
C SER A 649 -7.94 -12.59 17.09
N HIS A 650 -8.42 -12.27 15.90
CA HIS A 650 -8.64 -13.23 14.82
C HIS A 650 -7.36 -13.56 14.04
N PHE A 651 -6.19 -13.07 14.45
CA PHE A 651 -4.93 -13.28 13.75
C PHE A 651 -4.41 -14.70 13.96
N VAL A 652 -3.83 -15.26 12.91
CA VAL A 652 -3.23 -16.59 12.91
C VAL A 652 -1.72 -16.45 12.93
N PHE A 653 -1.03 -17.19 13.79
CA PHE A 653 0.43 -17.18 13.86
C PHE A 653 1.07 -17.46 12.49
N GLY A 654 1.90 -16.55 12.03
CA GLY A 654 2.55 -16.60 10.72
C GLY A 654 1.75 -15.99 9.56
N SER A 655 0.53 -15.47 9.81
CA SER A 655 -0.28 -14.77 8.80
C SER A 655 -0.19 -13.26 8.96
N GLY A 656 -0.62 -12.51 7.93
CA GLY A 656 -0.66 -11.05 7.96
C GLY A 656 -1.52 -10.49 9.08
N THR A 657 -1.21 -9.27 9.52
CA THR A 657 -1.91 -8.52 10.56
C THR A 657 -2.88 -7.49 9.98
N GLY A 658 -3.35 -6.52 10.79
CA GLY A 658 -4.15 -5.37 10.33
C GLY A 658 -3.33 -4.24 9.69
N SER A 659 -2.02 -4.43 9.55
CA SER A 659 -1.10 -3.50 8.87
C SER A 659 -1.34 -3.45 7.37
N ALA A 660 -0.54 -2.66 6.65
CA ALA A 660 -0.67 -2.52 5.20
C ALA A 660 -0.48 -3.84 4.45
N THR A 661 -1.45 -4.20 3.61
CA THR A 661 -1.37 -5.37 2.71
C THR A 661 -2.02 -5.01 1.36
N PRO A 662 -1.32 -5.24 0.21
CA PRO A 662 0.10 -5.57 0.13
C PRO A 662 0.98 -4.39 0.53
N LEU A 663 2.17 -4.65 1.05
CA LEU A 663 3.22 -3.64 1.08
C LEU A 663 4.05 -3.76 -0.20
N ALA A 664 4.19 -2.68 -0.96
CA ALA A 664 4.94 -2.69 -2.22
C ALA A 664 6.40 -3.13 -2.02
N TRP A 665 7.05 -2.68 -0.95
CA TRP A 665 8.40 -3.11 -0.59
C TRP A 665 8.48 -4.62 -0.31
N SER A 666 7.50 -5.22 0.39
CA SER A 666 7.46 -6.68 0.59
C SER A 666 7.33 -7.45 -0.71
N MET A 667 6.48 -6.97 -1.63
CA MET A 667 6.33 -7.56 -2.97
C MET A 667 7.62 -7.42 -3.79
N ALA A 668 8.27 -6.26 -3.72
CA ALA A 668 9.54 -5.98 -4.39
C ALA A 668 10.68 -6.87 -3.85
N GLN A 669 10.77 -7.01 -2.54
CA GLN A 669 11.76 -7.84 -1.88
C GLN A 669 11.64 -9.32 -2.27
N PHE A 670 10.40 -9.82 -2.43
CA PHE A 670 10.15 -11.17 -2.92
C PHE A 670 10.70 -11.36 -4.35
N ILE A 671 10.44 -10.42 -5.25
CA ILE A 671 10.94 -10.46 -6.64
C ILE A 671 12.46 -10.49 -6.66
N ARG A 672 13.12 -9.59 -5.91
CA ARG A 672 14.59 -9.53 -5.87
C ARG A 672 15.17 -10.84 -5.33
N LEU A 673 14.63 -11.38 -4.24
CA LEU A 673 15.15 -12.63 -3.67
C LEU A 673 15.02 -13.82 -4.65
N VAL A 674 13.92 -13.91 -5.42
CA VAL A 674 13.79 -14.93 -6.49
C VAL A 674 14.97 -14.82 -7.45
N VAL A 675 15.23 -13.61 -7.95
CA VAL A 675 16.28 -13.40 -8.95
C VAL A 675 17.68 -13.54 -8.35
N CYS A 676 17.90 -13.10 -7.11
CA CYS A 676 19.17 -13.29 -6.39
C CYS A 676 19.53 -14.78 -6.26
N ILE A 677 18.56 -15.63 -5.93
CA ILE A 677 18.76 -17.09 -5.84
C ILE A 677 19.08 -17.70 -7.21
N GLU A 678 18.35 -17.30 -8.26
CA GLU A 678 18.59 -17.79 -9.63
C GLU A 678 19.98 -17.38 -10.14
N GLU A 679 20.37 -16.13 -9.94
CA GLU A 679 21.65 -15.59 -10.41
C GLU A 679 22.82 -15.83 -9.45
N LYS A 680 22.56 -16.32 -8.23
CA LYS A 680 23.54 -16.55 -7.16
C LYS A 680 24.37 -15.31 -6.82
N ARG A 681 23.76 -14.15 -6.88
CA ARG A 681 24.37 -12.87 -6.53
C ARG A 681 23.30 -11.89 -6.06
N ILE A 682 23.70 -10.82 -5.40
CA ILE A 682 22.82 -9.68 -5.09
C ILE A 682 22.58 -8.89 -6.39
N VAL A 683 21.32 -8.83 -6.84
CA VAL A 683 20.98 -8.28 -8.16
C VAL A 683 20.94 -6.76 -8.19
N GLU A 684 20.62 -6.11 -7.06
CA GLU A 684 20.61 -4.65 -6.95
C GLU A 684 21.95 -4.06 -6.52
N GLN A 685 22.99 -4.87 -6.23
CA GLN A 685 24.29 -4.40 -5.82
C GLN A 685 24.97 -3.61 -6.96
N PRO A 686 25.30 -2.31 -6.77
CA PRO A 686 25.97 -1.54 -7.80
C PRO A 686 27.39 -2.05 -8.03
N ALA A 687 27.69 -2.50 -9.25
CA ALA A 687 28.99 -3.10 -9.57
C ALA A 687 30.16 -2.13 -9.33
N ILE A 688 29.95 -0.82 -9.51
CA ILE A 688 30.98 0.19 -9.26
C ILE A 688 31.34 0.29 -7.76
N VAL A 689 30.35 0.17 -6.87
CA VAL A 689 30.54 0.19 -5.41
C VAL A 689 31.29 -1.07 -4.98
N ALA A 690 30.82 -2.24 -5.42
CA ALA A 690 31.47 -3.51 -5.13
C ALA A 690 32.92 -3.56 -5.67
N SER A 691 33.18 -3.03 -6.85
CA SER A 691 34.52 -2.92 -7.43
C SER A 691 35.43 -2.00 -6.62
N HIS A 692 34.87 -0.95 -6.02
CA HIS A 692 35.61 0.00 -5.23
C HIS A 692 36.04 -0.57 -3.86
N PHE A 693 35.14 -1.27 -3.17
CA PHE A 693 35.39 -1.72 -1.80
C PHE A 693 35.75 -3.21 -1.64
N LEU A 694 35.33 -4.09 -2.55
CA LEU A 694 35.48 -5.54 -2.37
C LEU A 694 36.61 -6.18 -3.16
N GLN A 695 37.36 -5.44 -4.04
CA GLN A 695 38.45 -6.03 -4.79
C GLN A 695 39.72 -6.26 -3.90
N PRO A 696 40.47 -7.35 -4.14
CA PRO A 696 41.75 -7.56 -3.45
C PRO A 696 42.74 -6.45 -3.78
N GLY A 697 42.99 -5.54 -2.86
CA GLY A 697 43.92 -4.41 -3.02
C GLY A 697 43.33 -3.06 -2.57
N SER A 698 42.05 -2.91 -2.46
CA SER A 698 41.36 -1.70 -1.91
C SER A 698 41.49 -1.59 -0.37
N GLN A 699 41.80 -2.68 0.33
CA GLN A 699 41.97 -2.71 1.78
C GLN A 699 43.41 -2.31 2.18
N LYS A 700 43.84 -1.07 1.95
CA LYS A 700 44.96 -0.44 2.64
C LYS A 700 44.54 0.76 3.47
N ILE A 701 43.42 0.66 4.16
CA ILE A 701 43.14 1.52 5.31
C ILE A 701 43.48 0.68 6.53
N SER A 702 44.65 0.94 7.11
CA SER A 702 45.10 0.32 8.36
C SER A 702 44.01 0.55 9.43
N ARG A 703 43.40 -0.53 9.87
CA ARG A 703 42.58 -0.53 11.09
C ARG A 703 43.52 -0.24 12.28
N PRO A 704 43.18 0.70 13.19
CA PRO A 704 43.91 0.87 14.45
C PRO A 704 43.79 -0.32 15.37
#